data_2544a88c4b2aba02bcf6eb687dca432c
#
_entry.id   2544a88c4b2aba02bcf6eb687dca432c
#
_cell.length_a   1.000
_cell.length_b   1.000
_cell.length_c   1.000
_cell.angle_alpha   90.00
_cell.angle_beta   90.00
_cell.angle_gamma   90.00
#
_symmetry.space_group_name_H-M   'P 1'
#
loop_
_entity.id
_entity.type
_entity.pdbx_description
1 polymer ?
#
loop_
_entity_poly.entity_id
_entity_poly.type
_entity_poly.pdbx_seq_one_letter_code
_entity_poly.pdbx_strand_id
1 'polypeptide(L)'
;MAQIAANPLVLVDGSSYLYRAFHAFPPLTNSAGEPTGAMYGVLNMLKSLISQVQPSHIAVVFDAKGKTFRDEMFEQYKSHRPPMPDDLRKQIQPLHDMIRALGIPLLVVEGVEADDVIGTLARQASQNGQKVLISTGDKDMAQLVDDNIMLINTMNNSLLDRSGVIEKYGIPPELIIDYLALMGDSSDNIPGVSGVGEKTALGLLQGIGSMAQIYANLDKVAELPIRGAKKLGEKLLAEKDMADLSYALATIKTDVALAFSPQELALGDSNNDALIEYFGRYEFKRWLGEVMNGTNSVTQPTQSVKINHYQATPTAKTDESAVENSVKFKIDRSRYENILTEADLARWVEKLSAEKLIAVDTETDGLDYMSANLIGVSFALENGEAAYLPLHLDYLGAPKTLEKSTALTAIKPILENPNIGKVGQNLKFDMTIFARNGIALQGIEFDTMLLSYTLDSTGRHNMDDLAKRYLGHQTIGFEDIAGKGKNQLTFNQIPLEQAGEYAAEDADVTMKLKLVLWEKLQSQPSLVELYQSIELPLLGVLSRMERCGVLIDSDALFLQSNEITERLTALEMQAHELAGQPFNLASTKQLQEILFDKLGLPVLQKTPKGAPSTNEEVLEELAYSHELPKVLVEHRGLSKLKSTYTDKLPQMVNPQTGRVHTSYHQAVTATGRLSSSDPNLQNIPIRNEEGRRIRQAFIARDGYKIIAADYSQIELRIMAHLSNDAGLINAFTQGKDIHRSTAAEIFGLPLEQVTSEQRRNAKAINFGLIYGMSSFGLSRQLGISRADAQRYMDLYFQRYPGVQTFMHDIREKAKAQGYVETLFGRRLYLPEINSSNAMRRKGAERVAINAPMQGTAADIIKRAMIKLDEITRDDPDIHMIMQVHDELVFEVRSEKIAFFSELIKQHMEAAAELVVPLIVDVGAGENWDEAH
;
A
#
# COMPACT_ATOMS: atom_id res chain seq x y z
N MET A 1 20.61 13.79 -14.55
CA MET A 1 19.36 13.09 -14.95
C MET A 1 19.26 13.07 -16.45
N ALA A 2 18.98 11.91 -17.02
CA ALA A 2 18.74 11.76 -18.45
C ALA A 2 17.55 12.65 -18.87
N GLN A 3 17.69 13.39 -19.96
CA GLN A 3 16.63 14.23 -20.52
C GLN A 3 16.31 13.75 -21.93
N ILE A 4 15.03 13.68 -22.27
CA ILE A 4 14.61 13.33 -23.64
C ILE A 4 15.09 14.44 -24.58
N ALA A 5 15.81 14.05 -25.63
CA ALA A 5 16.26 14.98 -26.67
C ALA A 5 15.05 15.62 -27.39
N ALA A 6 15.24 16.81 -27.95
CA ALA A 6 14.18 17.43 -28.74
C ALA A 6 13.93 16.63 -30.04
N ASN A 7 12.67 16.30 -30.29
CA ASN A 7 12.21 15.61 -31.49
C ASN A 7 13.00 14.32 -31.86
N PRO A 8 13.08 13.32 -30.97
CA PRO A 8 13.74 12.06 -31.29
C PRO A 8 12.89 11.19 -32.24
N LEU A 9 13.51 10.24 -32.92
CA LEU A 9 12.76 9.10 -33.47
C LEU A 9 12.22 8.26 -32.31
N VAL A 10 10.91 8.04 -32.26
CA VAL A 10 10.28 7.21 -31.21
C VAL A 10 9.98 5.83 -31.77
N LEU A 11 10.53 4.80 -31.17
CA LEU A 11 10.26 3.39 -31.50
C LEU A 11 9.55 2.73 -30.32
N VAL A 12 8.34 2.22 -30.57
CA VAL A 12 7.49 1.64 -29.52
C VAL A 12 7.43 0.14 -29.71
N ASP A 13 7.76 -0.60 -28.67
CA ASP A 13 7.53 -2.04 -28.58
C ASP A 13 6.04 -2.29 -28.33
N GLY A 14 5.33 -2.55 -29.46
CA GLY A 14 3.87 -2.77 -29.46
C GLY A 14 3.47 -4.06 -28.78
N SER A 15 4.28 -5.10 -28.90
CA SER A 15 4.04 -6.40 -28.24
C SER A 15 4.11 -6.27 -26.72
N SER A 16 5.13 -5.62 -26.18
CA SER A 16 5.25 -5.32 -24.77
C SER A 16 4.07 -4.45 -24.28
N TYR A 17 3.68 -3.43 -25.03
CA TYR A 17 2.52 -2.60 -24.69
C TYR A 17 1.23 -3.41 -24.66
N LEU A 18 1.01 -4.30 -25.64
CA LEU A 18 -0.20 -5.10 -25.76
C LEU A 18 -0.38 -6.06 -24.59
N TYR A 19 0.65 -6.86 -24.27
CA TYR A 19 0.61 -7.79 -23.14
C TYR A 19 0.46 -7.06 -21.82
N ARG A 20 1.17 -5.96 -21.67
CA ARG A 20 1.10 -5.12 -20.47
C ARG A 20 -0.30 -4.54 -20.28
N ALA A 21 -0.90 -3.96 -21.31
CA ALA A 21 -2.25 -3.43 -21.26
C ALA A 21 -3.28 -4.52 -20.91
N PHE A 22 -3.12 -5.70 -21.50
CA PHE A 22 -4.01 -6.84 -21.24
C PHE A 22 -4.00 -7.27 -19.76
N HIS A 23 -2.83 -7.27 -19.13
CA HIS A 23 -2.70 -7.66 -17.71
C HIS A 23 -2.98 -6.53 -16.72
N ALA A 24 -2.86 -5.26 -17.13
CA ALA A 24 -3.09 -4.10 -16.27
C ALA A 24 -4.57 -3.73 -16.10
N PHE A 25 -5.42 -4.05 -17.08
CA PHE A 25 -6.83 -3.72 -17.04
C PHE A 25 -7.68 -4.95 -16.68
N PRO A 26 -8.79 -4.75 -15.91
CA PRO A 26 -9.78 -5.78 -15.78
C PRO A 26 -10.36 -6.12 -17.18
N PRO A 27 -10.99 -7.30 -17.37
CA PRO A 27 -11.64 -7.64 -18.63
C PRO A 27 -12.74 -6.62 -18.97
N LEU A 28 -12.39 -5.64 -19.82
CA LEU A 28 -13.33 -4.64 -20.32
C LEU A 28 -13.92 -5.16 -21.62
N THR A 29 -15.24 -5.07 -21.75
CA THR A 29 -15.97 -5.40 -22.97
C THR A 29 -16.90 -4.25 -23.37
N ASN A 30 -17.19 -4.11 -24.67
CA ASN A 30 -18.26 -3.24 -25.13
C ASN A 30 -19.65 -3.88 -24.88
N SER A 31 -20.74 -3.21 -25.25
CA SER A 31 -22.12 -3.71 -25.10
C SER A 31 -22.40 -4.98 -25.90
N ALA A 32 -21.63 -5.25 -26.94
CA ALA A 32 -21.70 -6.48 -27.75
C ALA A 32 -20.88 -7.65 -27.16
N GLY A 33 -20.22 -7.47 -26.04
CA GLY A 33 -19.38 -8.48 -25.40
C GLY A 33 -17.98 -8.64 -26.02
N GLU A 34 -17.57 -7.77 -26.95
CA GLU A 34 -16.22 -7.79 -27.52
C GLU A 34 -15.18 -7.24 -26.52
N PRO A 35 -14.02 -7.91 -26.32
CA PRO A 35 -12.99 -7.44 -25.40
C PRO A 35 -12.32 -6.16 -25.91
N THR A 36 -12.14 -5.16 -25.03
CA THR A 36 -11.65 -3.81 -25.38
C THR A 36 -10.48 -3.32 -24.52
N GLY A 37 -10.18 -4.00 -23.42
CA GLY A 37 -9.24 -3.51 -22.39
C GLY A 37 -7.82 -3.30 -22.89
N ALA A 38 -7.27 -4.26 -23.67
CA ALA A 38 -5.92 -4.14 -24.20
C ALA A 38 -5.82 -3.03 -25.24
N MET A 39 -6.80 -2.91 -26.13
CA MET A 39 -6.87 -1.82 -27.13
C MET A 39 -6.89 -0.45 -26.44
N TYR A 40 -7.78 -0.29 -25.48
CA TYR A 40 -7.88 0.95 -24.70
C TYR A 40 -6.55 1.32 -24.01
N GLY A 41 -5.91 0.33 -23.36
CA GLY A 41 -4.66 0.53 -22.66
C GLY A 41 -3.51 0.96 -23.59
N VAL A 42 -3.33 0.25 -24.71
CA VAL A 42 -2.27 0.57 -25.70
C VAL A 42 -2.48 1.96 -26.31
N LEU A 43 -3.69 2.27 -26.76
CA LEU A 43 -3.97 3.60 -27.33
C LEU A 43 -3.76 4.73 -26.33
N ASN A 44 -4.11 4.50 -25.07
CA ASN A 44 -3.88 5.48 -24.01
C ASN A 44 -2.38 5.72 -23.75
N MET A 45 -1.57 4.65 -23.71
CA MET A 45 -0.12 4.78 -23.59
C MET A 45 0.50 5.50 -24.79
N LEU A 46 0.09 5.19 -26.00
CA LEU A 46 0.57 5.85 -27.23
C LEU A 46 0.21 7.34 -27.23
N LYS A 47 -1.05 7.70 -26.97
CA LYS A 47 -1.47 9.12 -26.88
C LYS A 47 -0.69 9.89 -25.82
N SER A 48 -0.41 9.27 -24.69
CA SER A 48 0.40 9.87 -23.64
C SER A 48 1.84 10.11 -24.08
N LEU A 49 2.48 9.10 -24.65
CA LEU A 49 3.86 9.19 -25.14
C LEU A 49 4.01 10.27 -26.21
N ILE A 50 3.09 10.31 -27.19
CA ILE A 50 3.11 11.31 -28.25
C ILE A 50 2.89 12.72 -27.68
N SER A 51 1.97 12.89 -26.75
CA SER A 51 1.73 14.19 -26.10
C SER A 51 2.95 14.67 -25.30
N GLN A 52 3.68 13.76 -24.66
CA GLN A 52 4.87 14.07 -23.85
C GLN A 52 6.10 14.41 -24.71
N VAL A 53 6.33 13.64 -25.78
CA VAL A 53 7.56 13.70 -26.58
C VAL A 53 7.38 14.58 -27.81
N GLN A 54 6.17 14.68 -28.37
CA GLN A 54 5.82 15.41 -29.60
C GLN A 54 6.77 15.05 -30.78
N PRO A 55 6.92 13.74 -31.10
CA PRO A 55 7.86 13.31 -32.12
C PRO A 55 7.32 13.61 -33.52
N SER A 56 8.20 14.03 -34.45
CA SER A 56 7.88 14.07 -35.88
C SER A 56 7.94 12.69 -36.55
N HIS A 57 8.72 11.75 -35.96
CA HIS A 57 8.91 10.39 -36.45
C HIS A 57 8.66 9.39 -35.32
N ILE A 58 7.78 8.43 -35.58
CA ILE A 58 7.37 7.40 -34.61
C ILE A 58 7.00 6.12 -35.36
N ALA A 59 7.27 4.96 -34.79
CA ALA A 59 6.71 3.70 -35.24
C ALA A 59 6.33 2.81 -34.05
N VAL A 60 5.28 2.00 -34.24
CA VAL A 60 4.93 0.90 -33.32
C VAL A 60 5.25 -0.41 -33.99
N VAL A 61 6.04 -1.24 -33.35
CA VAL A 61 6.53 -2.52 -33.88
C VAL A 61 5.88 -3.67 -33.12
N PHE A 62 5.30 -4.63 -33.85
CA PHE A 62 4.72 -5.84 -33.28
C PHE A 62 5.42 -7.09 -33.83
N ASP A 63 5.44 -8.15 -33.01
CA ASP A 63 5.87 -9.47 -33.46
C ASP A 63 4.98 -10.02 -34.55
N ALA A 64 5.58 -10.63 -35.56
CA ALA A 64 4.87 -11.34 -36.60
C ALA A 64 4.38 -12.73 -36.08
N LYS A 65 3.40 -13.32 -36.81
CA LYS A 65 3.00 -14.71 -36.56
C LYS A 65 4.01 -15.66 -37.21
N GLY A 66 4.45 -16.68 -36.47
CA GLY A 66 5.31 -17.71 -37.01
C GLY A 66 6.58 -17.91 -36.20
N LYS A 67 7.46 -18.78 -36.73
CA LYS A 67 8.76 -19.04 -36.13
C LYS A 67 9.75 -17.95 -36.52
N THR A 68 10.64 -17.62 -35.62
CA THR A 68 11.79 -16.72 -35.84
C THR A 68 13.07 -17.52 -36.01
N PHE A 69 14.14 -16.88 -36.42
CA PHE A 69 15.45 -17.57 -36.51
C PHE A 69 15.92 -18.12 -35.16
N ARG A 70 15.44 -17.56 -34.02
CA ARG A 70 15.78 -18.07 -32.68
C ARG A 70 15.11 -19.40 -32.38
N ASP A 71 13.88 -19.61 -32.89
CA ASP A 71 13.21 -20.92 -32.77
C ASP A 71 13.92 -22.00 -33.60
N GLU A 72 14.61 -21.61 -34.69
CA GLU A 72 15.44 -22.52 -35.49
C GLU A 72 16.78 -22.85 -34.82
N MET A 73 17.36 -21.89 -34.09
CA MET A 73 18.63 -22.07 -33.34
C MET A 73 18.42 -22.92 -32.09
N PHE A 74 17.27 -22.75 -31.38
CA PHE A 74 16.98 -23.46 -30.16
C PHE A 74 15.48 -23.75 -30.02
N GLU A 75 15.09 -25.00 -30.21
CA GLU A 75 13.70 -25.45 -30.23
C GLU A 75 12.93 -25.14 -28.91
N GLN A 76 13.67 -25.04 -27.79
CA GLN A 76 13.10 -24.73 -26.48
C GLN A 76 12.96 -23.22 -26.22
N TYR A 77 13.38 -22.34 -27.13
CA TYR A 77 13.24 -20.89 -27.00
C TYR A 77 11.78 -20.52 -26.84
N LYS A 78 11.44 -19.78 -25.78
CA LYS A 78 10.07 -19.35 -25.42
C LYS A 78 9.01 -20.47 -25.33
N SER A 79 9.41 -21.76 -25.37
CA SER A 79 8.49 -22.92 -25.43
C SER A 79 7.55 -23.06 -24.23
N HIS A 80 7.93 -22.53 -23.07
CA HIS A 80 7.15 -22.55 -21.84
C HIS A 80 6.09 -21.44 -21.76
N ARG A 81 6.10 -20.48 -22.70
CA ARG A 81 5.08 -19.41 -22.75
C ARG A 81 3.72 -20.00 -23.06
N PRO A 82 2.69 -19.68 -22.25
CA PRO A 82 1.32 -20.13 -22.55
C PRO A 82 0.84 -19.54 -23.88
N PRO A 83 -0.07 -20.22 -24.60
CA PRO A 83 -0.66 -19.67 -25.81
C PRO A 83 -1.39 -18.36 -25.52
N MET A 84 -1.37 -17.45 -26.49
CA MET A 84 -2.05 -16.16 -26.38
C MET A 84 -3.54 -16.34 -26.10
N PRO A 85 -4.11 -15.69 -25.04
CA PRO A 85 -5.52 -15.75 -24.72
C PRO A 85 -6.39 -15.30 -25.91
N ASP A 86 -7.53 -15.97 -26.14
CA ASP A 86 -8.43 -15.63 -27.23
C ASP A 86 -8.98 -14.21 -27.19
N ASP A 87 -9.25 -13.70 -26.00
CA ASP A 87 -9.72 -12.32 -25.78
C ASP A 87 -8.64 -11.28 -26.11
N LEU A 88 -7.36 -11.62 -25.97
CA LEU A 88 -6.26 -10.79 -26.43
C LEU A 88 -6.12 -10.85 -27.95
N ARG A 89 -6.19 -12.06 -28.49
CA ARG A 89 -6.07 -12.30 -29.95
C ARG A 89 -7.12 -11.53 -30.78
N LYS A 90 -8.36 -11.45 -30.27
CA LYS A 90 -9.46 -10.68 -30.92
C LYS A 90 -9.21 -9.18 -30.97
N GLN A 91 -8.36 -8.63 -30.09
CA GLN A 91 -8.07 -7.21 -30.00
C GLN A 91 -6.92 -6.76 -30.90
N ILE A 92 -6.08 -7.68 -31.42
CA ILE A 92 -4.86 -7.34 -32.17
C ILE A 92 -5.20 -6.58 -33.46
N GLN A 93 -6.01 -7.17 -34.33
CA GLN A 93 -6.31 -6.56 -35.65
C GLN A 93 -7.01 -5.20 -35.50
N PRO A 94 -8.07 -5.05 -34.69
CA PRO A 94 -8.68 -3.75 -34.45
C PRO A 94 -7.72 -2.71 -33.88
N LEU A 95 -6.82 -3.13 -32.99
CA LEU A 95 -5.79 -2.24 -32.44
C LEU A 95 -4.83 -1.76 -33.54
N HIS A 96 -4.35 -2.66 -34.39
CA HIS A 96 -3.49 -2.32 -35.53
C HIS A 96 -4.16 -1.31 -36.45
N ASP A 97 -5.44 -1.49 -36.74
CA ASP A 97 -6.19 -0.59 -37.61
C ASP A 97 -6.40 0.79 -36.96
N MET A 98 -6.67 0.85 -35.66
CA MET A 98 -6.76 2.11 -34.92
C MET A 98 -5.42 2.85 -34.84
N ILE A 99 -4.29 2.13 -34.66
CA ILE A 99 -2.94 2.74 -34.67
C ILE A 99 -2.65 3.37 -36.03
N ARG A 100 -2.95 2.66 -37.12
CA ARG A 100 -2.80 3.21 -38.48
C ARG A 100 -3.75 4.40 -38.72
N ALA A 101 -4.98 4.31 -38.22
CA ALA A 101 -5.94 5.42 -38.32
C ALA A 101 -5.53 6.66 -37.52
N LEU A 102 -4.68 6.53 -36.49
CA LEU A 102 -4.03 7.64 -35.77
C LEU A 102 -2.87 8.28 -36.55
N GLY A 103 -2.55 7.77 -37.74
CA GLY A 103 -1.43 8.24 -38.55
C GLY A 103 -0.07 7.70 -38.11
N ILE A 104 -0.04 6.70 -37.24
CA ILE A 104 1.21 6.14 -36.70
C ILE A 104 1.65 4.96 -37.57
N PRO A 105 2.86 4.95 -38.14
CA PRO A 105 3.46 3.79 -38.80
C PRO A 105 3.48 2.56 -37.90
N LEU A 106 2.88 1.45 -38.41
CA LEU A 106 2.84 0.17 -37.71
C LEU A 106 3.58 -0.87 -38.52
N LEU A 107 4.59 -1.49 -37.88
CA LEU A 107 5.54 -2.42 -38.49
C LEU A 107 5.34 -3.82 -37.93
N VAL A 108 5.30 -4.81 -38.85
CA VAL A 108 5.31 -6.24 -38.52
C VAL A 108 6.18 -6.92 -39.58
N VAL A 109 7.26 -7.58 -39.18
CA VAL A 109 8.23 -8.19 -40.10
C VAL A 109 8.33 -9.70 -39.80
N GLU A 110 8.10 -10.54 -40.78
CA GLU A 110 8.13 -12.01 -40.63
C GLU A 110 9.55 -12.53 -40.42
N GLY A 111 9.70 -13.61 -39.65
CA GLY A 111 10.96 -14.33 -39.41
C GLY A 111 11.91 -13.70 -38.39
N VAL A 112 11.55 -12.52 -37.84
CA VAL A 112 12.30 -11.82 -36.80
C VAL A 112 11.37 -11.32 -35.72
N GLU A 113 11.91 -10.98 -34.54
CA GLU A 113 11.15 -10.40 -33.44
C GLU A 113 11.05 -8.86 -33.55
N ALA A 114 10.07 -8.27 -32.88
CA ALA A 114 9.91 -6.81 -32.81
C ALA A 114 11.21 -6.12 -32.36
N ASP A 115 11.91 -6.73 -31.43
CA ASP A 115 13.18 -6.24 -30.87
C ASP A 115 14.28 -6.09 -31.94
N ASP A 116 14.35 -7.04 -32.90
CA ASP A 116 15.32 -7.01 -33.99
C ASP A 116 15.02 -5.87 -34.99
N VAL A 117 13.73 -5.62 -35.25
CA VAL A 117 13.28 -4.51 -36.09
C VAL A 117 13.58 -3.18 -35.42
N ILE A 118 13.24 -3.04 -34.12
CA ILE A 118 13.52 -1.85 -33.32
C ILE A 118 15.03 -1.61 -33.25
N GLY A 119 15.84 -2.66 -32.97
CA GLY A 119 17.30 -2.58 -32.88
C GLY A 119 17.93 -2.13 -34.18
N THR A 120 17.43 -2.65 -35.32
CA THR A 120 17.91 -2.28 -36.65
C THR A 120 17.62 -0.81 -36.95
N LEU A 121 16.36 -0.34 -36.75
CA LEU A 121 15.99 1.05 -36.98
C LEU A 121 16.71 2.03 -36.05
N ALA A 122 16.82 1.68 -34.77
CA ALA A 122 17.53 2.48 -33.78
C ALA A 122 19.00 2.66 -34.13
N ARG A 123 19.67 1.56 -34.56
CA ARG A 123 21.07 1.59 -34.94
C ARG A 123 21.30 2.39 -36.23
N GLN A 124 20.43 2.24 -37.24
CA GLN A 124 20.48 3.03 -38.46
C GLN A 124 20.30 4.55 -38.17
N ALA A 125 19.35 4.90 -37.31
CA ALA A 125 19.13 6.30 -36.92
C ALA A 125 20.29 6.85 -36.11
N SER A 126 20.84 6.11 -35.16
CA SER A 126 22.01 6.50 -34.35
C SER A 126 23.24 6.75 -35.22
N GLN A 127 23.50 5.86 -36.20
CA GLN A 127 24.62 6.01 -37.15
C GLN A 127 24.51 7.30 -38.01
N ASN A 128 23.28 7.75 -38.25
CA ASN A 128 23.02 9.02 -38.94
C ASN A 128 22.99 10.24 -37.99
N GLY A 129 23.37 10.06 -36.73
CA GLY A 129 23.39 11.13 -35.71
C GLY A 129 22.00 11.53 -35.18
N GLN A 130 20.93 10.79 -35.54
CA GLN A 130 19.58 11.05 -35.06
C GLN A 130 19.40 10.49 -33.63
N LYS A 131 18.81 11.29 -32.74
CA LYS A 131 18.43 10.80 -31.40
C LYS A 131 17.24 9.86 -31.47
N VAL A 132 17.29 8.77 -30.71
CA VAL A 132 16.28 7.72 -30.69
C VAL A 132 15.79 7.52 -29.26
N LEU A 133 14.48 7.39 -29.11
CA LEU A 133 13.82 7.02 -27.86
C LEU A 133 13.06 5.71 -28.07
N ILE A 134 13.54 4.62 -27.48
CA ILE A 134 12.85 3.33 -27.52
C ILE A 134 11.94 3.23 -26.30
N SER A 135 10.64 3.02 -26.55
CA SER A 135 9.65 2.84 -25.49
C SER A 135 9.30 1.38 -25.31
N THR A 136 9.86 0.80 -24.26
CA THR A 136 9.71 -0.64 -23.93
C THR A 136 9.76 -0.88 -22.44
N GLY A 137 9.28 -2.05 -22.02
CA GLY A 137 9.49 -2.58 -20.65
C GLY A 137 10.53 -3.70 -20.64
N ASP A 138 11.08 -4.07 -21.80
CA ASP A 138 12.03 -5.16 -21.90
C ASP A 138 13.43 -4.71 -21.48
N LYS A 139 14.07 -5.54 -20.60
CA LYS A 139 15.42 -5.29 -20.08
C LYS A 139 16.50 -5.53 -21.13
N ASP A 140 16.20 -6.41 -22.10
CA ASP A 140 17.18 -6.84 -23.10
C ASP A 140 17.51 -5.72 -24.08
N MET A 141 16.58 -4.79 -24.27
CA MET A 141 16.80 -3.57 -25.07
C MET A 141 17.91 -2.65 -24.53
N ALA A 142 18.36 -2.84 -23.26
CA ALA A 142 19.45 -2.06 -22.69
C ALA A 142 20.78 -2.23 -23.43
N GLN A 143 20.95 -3.34 -24.18
CA GLN A 143 22.11 -3.57 -25.07
C GLN A 143 22.20 -2.58 -26.24
N LEU A 144 21.06 -1.92 -26.59
CA LEU A 144 21.00 -0.98 -27.71
C LEU A 144 21.41 0.45 -27.32
N VAL A 145 21.45 0.76 -26.03
CA VAL A 145 21.73 2.11 -25.52
C VAL A 145 23.13 2.56 -25.91
N ASP A 146 23.20 3.75 -26.51
CA ASP A 146 24.44 4.45 -26.85
C ASP A 146 24.26 5.95 -26.65
N ASP A 147 25.17 6.78 -27.15
CA ASP A 147 25.12 8.23 -27.03
C ASP A 147 23.91 8.89 -27.74
N ASN A 148 23.25 8.19 -28.65
CA ASN A 148 22.07 8.64 -29.38
C ASN A 148 20.79 7.86 -29.06
N ILE A 149 20.90 6.65 -28.49
CA ILE A 149 19.78 5.77 -28.18
C ILE A 149 19.52 5.75 -26.68
N MET A 150 18.30 6.03 -26.30
CA MET A 150 17.82 6.05 -24.91
C MET A 150 16.56 5.19 -24.80
N LEU A 151 16.34 4.57 -23.64
CA LEU A 151 15.10 3.83 -23.35
C LEU A 151 14.18 4.66 -22.44
N ILE A 152 12.88 4.51 -22.62
CA ILE A 152 11.85 4.97 -21.69
C ILE A 152 10.91 3.84 -21.31
N ASN A 153 10.70 3.70 -20.01
CA ASN A 153 9.61 2.86 -19.49
C ASN A 153 8.45 3.76 -19.08
N THR A 154 7.38 3.75 -19.89
CA THR A 154 6.21 4.62 -19.68
C THR A 154 5.36 4.28 -18.46
N MET A 155 5.64 3.19 -17.73
CA MET A 155 4.93 2.85 -16.49
C MET A 155 5.40 3.69 -15.29
N ASN A 156 6.71 3.86 -15.17
CA ASN A 156 7.34 4.60 -14.07
C ASN A 156 8.08 5.86 -14.54
N ASN A 157 7.94 6.20 -15.83
CA ASN A 157 8.63 7.31 -16.51
C ASN A 157 10.16 7.29 -16.35
N SER A 158 10.75 6.09 -16.10
CA SER A 158 12.19 5.98 -15.99
C SER A 158 12.86 6.08 -17.37
N LEU A 159 13.89 6.93 -17.45
CA LEU A 159 14.75 7.08 -18.61
C LEU A 159 16.06 6.36 -18.35
N LEU A 160 16.54 5.59 -19.33
CA LEU A 160 17.82 4.91 -19.26
C LEU A 160 18.67 5.37 -20.44
N ASP A 161 19.64 6.23 -20.16
CA ASP A 161 20.80 6.51 -20.99
C ASP A 161 21.96 5.57 -20.60
N ARG A 162 23.15 5.80 -21.16
CA ARG A 162 24.32 5.00 -20.82
C ARG A 162 24.62 4.97 -19.31
N SER A 163 24.53 6.11 -18.66
CA SER A 163 24.75 6.22 -17.22
C SER A 163 23.68 5.50 -16.41
N GLY A 164 22.42 5.62 -16.81
CA GLY A 164 21.30 4.90 -16.19
C GLY A 164 21.37 3.37 -16.38
N VAL A 165 21.92 2.87 -17.49
CA VAL A 165 22.19 1.44 -17.65
C VAL A 165 23.28 0.97 -16.67
N ILE A 166 24.38 1.71 -16.54
CA ILE A 166 25.45 1.39 -15.60
C ILE A 166 24.95 1.41 -14.16
N GLU A 167 24.19 2.44 -13.80
CA GLU A 167 23.59 2.57 -12.45
C GLU A 167 22.64 1.39 -12.12
N LYS A 168 21.82 1.00 -13.11
CA LYS A 168 20.79 -0.03 -12.90
C LYS A 168 21.34 -1.46 -12.94
N TYR A 169 22.28 -1.76 -13.84
CA TYR A 169 22.77 -3.12 -14.08
C TYR A 169 24.21 -3.34 -13.57
N GLY A 170 24.91 -2.30 -13.12
CA GLY A 170 26.31 -2.38 -12.66
C GLY A 170 27.34 -2.60 -13.76
N ILE A 171 26.94 -2.57 -15.04
CA ILE A 171 27.78 -2.80 -16.24
C ILE A 171 27.32 -1.88 -17.37
N PRO A 172 28.23 -1.52 -18.31
CA PRO A 172 27.85 -0.69 -19.44
C PRO A 172 27.01 -1.46 -20.48
N PRO A 173 26.25 -0.75 -21.36
CA PRO A 173 25.39 -1.38 -22.37
C PRO A 173 26.06 -2.46 -23.20
N GLU A 174 27.32 -2.32 -23.52
CA GLU A 174 28.10 -3.27 -24.33
C GLU A 174 28.29 -4.63 -23.69
N LEU A 175 28.13 -4.76 -22.38
CA LEU A 175 28.23 -6.00 -21.62
C LEU A 175 26.89 -6.63 -21.26
N ILE A 176 25.75 -6.03 -21.65
CA ILE A 176 24.42 -6.56 -21.36
C ILE A 176 24.20 -7.93 -22.03
N ILE A 177 24.66 -8.10 -23.26
CA ILE A 177 24.56 -9.40 -23.97
C ILE A 177 25.38 -10.47 -23.23
N ASP A 178 26.61 -10.15 -22.84
CA ASP A 178 27.48 -11.05 -22.07
C ASP A 178 26.86 -11.42 -20.73
N TYR A 179 26.21 -10.47 -20.08
CA TYR A 179 25.50 -10.66 -18.82
C TYR A 179 24.33 -11.66 -18.97
N LEU A 180 23.49 -11.48 -19.98
CA LEU A 180 22.37 -12.36 -20.28
C LEU A 180 22.85 -13.76 -20.73
N ALA A 181 23.92 -13.81 -21.51
CA ALA A 181 24.52 -15.05 -21.97
C ALA A 181 25.07 -15.91 -20.83
N LEU A 182 25.67 -15.29 -19.82
CA LEU A 182 26.21 -15.97 -18.64
C LEU A 182 25.11 -16.39 -17.67
N MET A 183 24.17 -15.48 -17.38
CA MET A 183 23.12 -15.71 -16.38
C MET A 183 21.96 -16.55 -16.91
N GLY A 184 21.70 -16.48 -18.22
CA GLY A 184 20.48 -16.96 -18.84
C GLY A 184 19.29 -16.03 -18.64
N ASP A 185 18.19 -16.30 -19.33
CA ASP A 185 16.90 -15.64 -19.11
C ASP A 185 15.75 -16.63 -19.04
N SER A 186 15.16 -16.74 -17.85
CA SER A 186 13.99 -17.59 -17.63
C SER A 186 12.73 -17.11 -18.36
N SER A 187 12.63 -15.83 -18.73
CA SER A 187 11.48 -15.27 -19.46
C SER A 187 11.42 -15.78 -20.90
N ASP A 188 12.59 -16.01 -21.51
CA ASP A 188 12.74 -16.44 -22.89
C ASP A 188 13.28 -17.87 -23.01
N ASN A 189 13.48 -18.52 -21.86
CA ASN A 189 14.08 -19.86 -21.76
C ASN A 189 15.51 -19.92 -22.35
N ILE A 190 16.28 -18.84 -22.14
CA ILE A 190 17.69 -18.81 -22.50
C ILE A 190 18.46 -19.49 -21.36
N PRO A 191 19.23 -20.56 -21.64
CA PRO A 191 19.75 -21.44 -20.59
C PRO A 191 20.86 -20.84 -19.72
N GLY A 192 21.71 -19.97 -20.28
CA GLY A 192 22.88 -19.46 -19.58
C GLY A 192 23.91 -20.57 -19.24
N VAL A 193 24.81 -20.23 -18.32
CA VAL A 193 25.75 -21.19 -17.74
C VAL A 193 25.18 -21.69 -16.40
N SER A 194 25.06 -23.02 -16.24
CA SER A 194 24.41 -23.60 -15.04
C SER A 194 25.06 -23.10 -13.74
N GLY A 195 24.23 -22.58 -12.81
CA GLY A 195 24.68 -22.07 -11.52
C GLY A 195 25.48 -20.76 -11.57
N VAL A 196 25.52 -20.09 -12.71
CA VAL A 196 25.93 -18.69 -12.83
C VAL A 196 24.67 -17.82 -12.72
N GLY A 197 24.43 -17.22 -11.57
CA GLY A 197 23.36 -16.27 -11.37
C GLY A 197 23.88 -14.83 -11.44
N GLU A 198 22.98 -13.87 -11.26
CA GLU A 198 23.21 -12.43 -11.38
C GLU A 198 24.53 -11.96 -10.75
N LYS A 199 24.75 -12.24 -9.45
CA LYS A 199 25.98 -11.81 -8.74
C LYS A 199 27.27 -12.40 -9.32
N THR A 200 27.20 -13.64 -9.80
CA THR A 200 28.35 -14.32 -10.37
C THR A 200 28.68 -13.75 -11.75
N ALA A 201 27.67 -13.54 -12.60
CA ALA A 201 27.82 -12.92 -13.91
C ALA A 201 28.39 -11.50 -13.79
N LEU A 202 27.81 -10.66 -12.90
CA LEU A 202 28.33 -9.31 -12.64
C LEU A 202 29.77 -9.33 -12.14
N GLY A 203 30.11 -10.20 -11.19
CA GLY A 203 31.47 -10.31 -10.67
C GLY A 203 32.51 -10.74 -11.75
N LEU A 204 32.10 -11.59 -12.67
CA LEU A 204 32.95 -11.98 -13.84
C LEU A 204 33.17 -10.79 -14.79
N LEU A 205 32.07 -10.08 -15.15
CA LEU A 205 32.11 -8.97 -16.11
C LEU A 205 32.83 -7.72 -15.55
N GLN A 206 32.62 -7.40 -14.29
CA GLN A 206 33.29 -6.30 -13.61
C GLN A 206 34.78 -6.60 -13.32
N GLY A 207 35.09 -7.87 -13.00
CA GLY A 207 36.45 -8.24 -12.64
C GLY A 207 37.37 -8.55 -13.84
N ILE A 208 36.83 -9.06 -14.95
CA ILE A 208 37.60 -9.49 -16.11
C ILE A 208 37.18 -8.74 -17.38
N GLY A 209 35.90 -8.51 -17.60
CA GLY A 209 35.36 -7.86 -18.80
C GLY A 209 34.41 -8.78 -19.57
N SER A 210 34.31 -8.61 -20.90
CA SER A 210 33.39 -9.38 -21.76
C SER A 210 33.56 -10.88 -21.67
N MET A 211 32.52 -11.62 -22.08
CA MET A 211 32.57 -13.08 -22.14
C MET A 211 33.81 -13.61 -22.91
N ALA A 212 34.17 -12.97 -24.03
CA ALA A 212 35.41 -13.32 -24.77
C ALA A 212 36.66 -13.11 -23.91
N GLN A 213 36.73 -12.04 -23.11
CA GLN A 213 37.86 -11.81 -22.20
C GLN A 213 37.88 -12.79 -21.04
N ILE A 214 36.71 -13.20 -20.52
CA ILE A 214 36.57 -14.21 -19.48
C ILE A 214 37.13 -15.55 -19.97
N TYR A 215 36.71 -16.01 -21.16
CA TYR A 215 37.19 -17.26 -21.74
C TYR A 215 38.67 -17.24 -22.12
N ALA A 216 39.23 -16.07 -22.43
CA ALA A 216 40.65 -15.88 -22.66
C ALA A 216 41.50 -15.85 -21.36
N ASN A 217 40.86 -15.64 -20.19
CA ASN A 217 41.55 -15.49 -18.89
C ASN A 217 40.88 -16.32 -17.80
N LEU A 218 40.53 -17.58 -18.08
CA LEU A 218 39.87 -18.49 -17.13
C LEU A 218 40.66 -18.73 -15.83
N ASP A 219 41.99 -18.61 -15.89
CA ASP A 219 42.88 -18.66 -14.73
C ASP A 219 42.60 -17.55 -13.72
N LYS A 220 42.27 -16.34 -14.17
CA LYS A 220 41.95 -15.20 -13.32
C LYS A 220 40.58 -15.32 -12.60
N VAL A 221 39.70 -16.17 -13.11
CA VAL A 221 38.38 -16.39 -12.49
C VAL A 221 38.54 -16.90 -11.06
N ALA A 222 39.54 -17.69 -10.76
CA ALA A 222 39.78 -18.23 -9.43
C ALA A 222 40.22 -17.19 -8.39
N GLU A 223 40.67 -16.01 -8.84
CA GLU A 223 41.17 -14.90 -8.02
C GLU A 223 40.04 -13.90 -7.67
N LEU A 224 38.88 -14.01 -8.36
CA LEU A 224 37.77 -13.08 -8.13
C LEU A 224 37.07 -13.31 -6.78
N PRO A 225 36.54 -12.24 -6.14
CA PRO A 225 35.81 -12.35 -4.89
C PRO A 225 34.38 -12.89 -5.10
N ILE A 226 34.27 -14.04 -5.81
CA ILE A 226 33.02 -14.68 -6.18
C ILE A 226 32.90 -16.00 -5.43
N ARG A 227 31.74 -16.32 -4.90
CA ARG A 227 31.50 -17.62 -4.25
C ARG A 227 31.69 -18.77 -5.23
N GLY A 228 32.64 -19.68 -4.93
CA GLY A 228 32.93 -20.84 -5.77
C GLY A 228 33.90 -20.56 -6.91
N ALA A 229 34.57 -19.41 -6.96
CA ALA A 229 35.50 -18.97 -8.01
C ALA A 229 36.52 -20.05 -8.45
N LYS A 230 37.07 -20.84 -7.51
CA LYS A 230 38.07 -21.87 -7.78
C LYS A 230 37.63 -22.98 -8.75
N LYS A 231 36.32 -23.29 -8.80
CA LYS A 231 35.75 -24.30 -9.69
C LYS A 231 34.97 -23.71 -10.87
N LEU A 232 34.78 -22.40 -10.85
CA LEU A 232 33.94 -21.70 -11.84
C LEU A 232 34.60 -21.69 -13.21
N GLY A 233 35.93 -21.51 -13.30
CA GLY A 233 36.66 -21.54 -14.57
C GLY A 233 36.53 -22.87 -15.33
N GLU A 234 36.66 -24.01 -14.63
CA GLU A 234 36.45 -25.32 -15.22
C GLU A 234 35.02 -25.52 -15.75
N LYS A 235 34.05 -25.00 -14.99
CA LYS A 235 32.62 -25.06 -15.34
C LYS A 235 32.31 -24.22 -16.55
N LEU A 236 32.78 -22.96 -16.60
CA LEU A 236 32.63 -22.07 -17.74
C LEU A 236 33.19 -22.76 -19.01
N LEU A 237 34.36 -23.38 -18.91
CA LEU A 237 34.96 -24.09 -20.03
C LEU A 237 34.13 -25.31 -20.50
N ALA A 238 33.56 -26.07 -19.54
CA ALA A 238 32.73 -27.23 -19.85
C ALA A 238 31.39 -26.88 -20.52
N GLU A 239 30.84 -25.71 -20.22
CA GLU A 239 29.54 -25.24 -20.73
C GLU A 239 29.68 -24.09 -21.75
N LYS A 240 30.87 -23.98 -22.40
CA LYS A 240 31.14 -22.88 -23.35
C LYS A 240 30.15 -22.85 -24.50
N ASP A 241 29.79 -23.99 -25.07
CA ASP A 241 28.84 -24.07 -26.19
C ASP A 241 27.45 -23.56 -25.79
N MET A 242 27.05 -23.80 -24.52
CA MET A 242 25.80 -23.29 -23.98
C MET A 242 25.83 -21.76 -23.75
N ALA A 243 26.97 -21.26 -23.33
CA ALA A 243 27.16 -19.81 -23.20
C ALA A 243 27.14 -19.11 -24.57
N ASP A 244 27.80 -19.71 -25.59
CA ASP A 244 27.82 -19.19 -26.95
C ASP A 244 26.40 -19.21 -27.58
N LEU A 245 25.64 -20.29 -27.37
CA LEU A 245 24.23 -20.37 -27.76
C LEU A 245 23.39 -19.28 -27.07
N SER A 246 23.56 -19.12 -25.75
CA SER A 246 22.86 -18.13 -25.00
C SER A 246 23.18 -16.69 -25.42
N TYR A 247 24.46 -16.46 -25.81
CA TYR A 247 24.89 -15.18 -26.36
C TYR A 247 24.18 -14.87 -27.70
N ALA A 248 24.10 -15.87 -28.59
CA ALA A 248 23.41 -15.72 -29.88
C ALA A 248 21.91 -15.49 -29.71
N LEU A 249 21.26 -16.18 -28.76
CA LEU A 249 19.84 -16.02 -28.46
C LEU A 249 19.51 -14.66 -27.81
N ALA A 250 20.37 -14.14 -26.92
CA ALA A 250 20.18 -12.86 -26.23
C ALA A 250 20.52 -11.65 -27.12
N THR A 251 21.26 -11.85 -28.23
CA THR A 251 21.67 -10.77 -29.11
C THR A 251 20.52 -10.28 -29.97
N ILE A 252 20.16 -8.99 -29.83
CA ILE A 252 19.23 -8.31 -30.74
C ILE A 252 19.91 -8.05 -32.08
N LYS A 253 19.30 -8.54 -33.15
CA LYS A 253 19.80 -8.37 -34.52
C LYS A 253 19.58 -6.92 -34.99
N THR A 254 20.63 -6.25 -35.45
CA THR A 254 20.62 -4.84 -35.86
C THR A 254 20.87 -4.61 -37.35
N ASP A 255 20.80 -5.70 -38.15
CA ASP A 255 21.06 -5.71 -39.57
C ASP A 255 19.95 -6.41 -40.39
N VAL A 256 18.70 -6.38 -39.86
CA VAL A 256 17.53 -6.93 -40.55
C VAL A 256 17.31 -6.16 -41.85
N ALA A 257 17.09 -6.89 -42.96
CA ALA A 257 16.71 -6.27 -44.23
C ALA A 257 15.31 -5.71 -44.15
N LEU A 258 15.18 -4.41 -43.97
CA LEU A 258 13.89 -3.70 -43.87
C LEU A 258 13.55 -3.01 -45.18
N ALA A 259 12.26 -3.01 -45.54
CA ALA A 259 11.76 -2.36 -46.75
C ALA A 259 11.56 -0.83 -46.56
N PHE A 260 11.88 -0.28 -45.38
CA PHE A 260 11.68 1.10 -44.99
C PHE A 260 12.84 1.58 -44.14
N SER A 261 13.05 2.91 -44.11
CA SER A 261 14.12 3.60 -43.39
C SER A 261 13.56 4.44 -42.23
N PRO A 262 14.36 4.82 -41.21
CA PRO A 262 13.93 5.74 -40.17
C PRO A 262 13.28 7.05 -40.63
N GLN A 263 13.67 7.56 -41.79
CA GLN A 263 13.16 8.82 -42.38
C GLN A 263 11.75 8.70 -42.94
N GLU A 264 11.29 7.46 -43.23
CA GLU A 264 9.95 7.19 -43.74
C GLU A 264 8.92 6.98 -42.64
N LEU A 265 9.33 7.00 -41.36
CA LEU A 265 8.48 6.79 -40.20
C LEU A 265 7.86 8.08 -39.67
N ALA A 266 7.55 9.03 -40.53
CA ALA A 266 6.89 10.27 -40.16
C ALA A 266 5.50 10.01 -39.57
N LEU A 267 5.15 10.71 -38.49
CA LEU A 267 3.79 10.73 -37.97
C LEU A 267 2.88 11.42 -39.01
N GLY A 268 1.92 10.68 -39.55
CA GLY A 268 0.96 11.15 -40.55
C GLY A 268 -0.29 11.79 -39.94
N ASP A 269 -1.19 12.25 -40.81
CA ASP A 269 -2.48 12.76 -40.38
C ASP A 269 -3.41 11.63 -39.93
N SER A 270 -4.26 11.91 -38.96
CA SER A 270 -5.25 10.96 -38.46
C SER A 270 -6.41 10.80 -39.47
N ASN A 271 -6.82 9.55 -39.73
CA ASN A 271 -8.05 9.23 -40.43
C ASN A 271 -9.25 9.27 -39.46
N ASN A 272 -9.87 10.43 -39.35
CA ASN A 272 -10.94 10.67 -38.39
C ASN A 272 -12.19 9.81 -38.65
N ASP A 273 -12.51 9.52 -39.93
CA ASP A 273 -13.68 8.69 -40.25
C ASP A 273 -13.52 7.25 -39.77
N ALA A 274 -12.34 6.66 -39.98
CA ALA A 274 -12.00 5.34 -39.44
C ALA A 274 -11.97 5.34 -37.89
N LEU A 275 -11.43 6.40 -37.28
CA LEU A 275 -11.44 6.51 -35.82
C LEU A 275 -12.84 6.65 -35.22
N ILE A 276 -13.76 7.37 -35.88
CA ILE A 276 -15.17 7.48 -35.48
C ILE A 276 -15.82 6.10 -35.50
N GLU A 277 -15.58 5.33 -36.56
CA GLU A 277 -16.12 3.96 -36.71
C GLU A 277 -15.60 3.05 -35.59
N TYR A 278 -14.29 2.96 -35.40
CA TYR A 278 -13.69 2.09 -34.39
C TYR A 278 -14.01 2.54 -32.94
N PHE A 279 -13.93 3.83 -32.62
CA PHE A 279 -14.26 4.33 -31.30
C PHE A 279 -15.73 4.23 -30.97
N GLY A 280 -16.60 4.32 -31.99
CA GLY A 280 -18.03 4.04 -31.86
C GLY A 280 -18.31 2.57 -31.61
N ARG A 281 -17.71 1.65 -32.38
CA ARG A 281 -17.88 0.19 -32.25
C ARG A 281 -17.41 -0.31 -30.89
N TYR A 282 -16.23 0.13 -30.44
CA TYR A 282 -15.63 -0.32 -29.18
C TYR A 282 -16.00 0.56 -27.98
N GLU A 283 -16.93 1.53 -28.17
CA GLU A 283 -17.50 2.41 -27.14
C GLU A 283 -16.44 3.25 -26.39
N PHE A 284 -15.40 3.70 -27.08
CA PHE A 284 -14.42 4.64 -26.54
C PHE A 284 -14.98 6.07 -26.56
N LYS A 285 -16.08 6.30 -25.81
CA LYS A 285 -16.93 7.50 -25.86
C LYS A 285 -16.16 8.81 -25.72
N ARG A 286 -15.11 8.86 -24.88
CA ARG A 286 -14.29 10.06 -24.71
C ARG A 286 -13.55 10.40 -26.00
N TRP A 287 -12.85 9.44 -26.58
CA TRP A 287 -12.07 9.65 -27.80
C TRP A 287 -12.96 9.87 -29.02
N LEU A 288 -14.12 9.22 -29.07
CA LEU A 288 -15.13 9.49 -30.08
C LEU A 288 -15.56 10.97 -30.04
N GLY A 289 -15.85 11.50 -28.85
CA GLY A 289 -16.17 12.93 -28.67
C GLY A 289 -15.03 13.88 -29.07
N GLU A 290 -13.79 13.52 -28.76
CA GLU A 290 -12.58 14.31 -29.15
C GLU A 290 -12.47 14.39 -30.69
N VAL A 291 -12.65 13.27 -31.39
CA VAL A 291 -12.60 13.20 -32.85
C VAL A 291 -13.75 13.98 -33.49
N MET A 292 -15.00 13.78 -33.05
CA MET A 292 -16.18 14.46 -33.58
C MET A 292 -16.13 15.97 -33.37
N ASN A 293 -15.51 16.45 -32.30
CA ASN A 293 -15.39 17.89 -32.02
C ASN A 293 -14.17 18.54 -32.70
N GLY A 294 -13.45 17.80 -33.54
CA GLY A 294 -12.24 18.31 -34.20
C GLY A 294 -11.07 18.61 -33.26
N THR A 295 -11.13 18.15 -32.02
CA THR A 295 -10.08 18.33 -31.00
C THR A 295 -9.08 17.17 -31.00
N ASN A 296 -9.22 16.22 -31.92
CA ASN A 296 -8.34 15.06 -32.05
C ASN A 296 -7.04 15.40 -32.81
N SER A 297 -6.38 16.47 -32.39
CA SER A 297 -5.05 16.79 -32.91
C SER A 297 -4.02 16.08 -32.06
N VAL A 298 -3.45 15.00 -32.57
CA VAL A 298 -2.25 14.35 -32.02
C VAL A 298 -1.05 15.33 -32.00
N THR A 299 -1.20 16.46 -32.68
CA THR A 299 -0.14 17.45 -32.98
C THR A 299 -0.33 18.82 -32.32
N GLN A 300 -1.45 19.09 -31.60
CA GLN A 300 -1.58 20.38 -30.87
C GLN A 300 -1.33 20.22 -29.36
N PRO A 301 -0.66 21.16 -28.70
CA PRO A 301 -0.44 21.13 -27.25
C PRO A 301 -1.77 21.41 -26.55
N THR A 302 -2.52 20.34 -26.26
CA THR A 302 -3.60 20.43 -25.30
C THR A 302 -2.97 20.53 -23.92
N GLN A 303 -3.38 21.53 -23.16
CA GLN A 303 -3.09 21.68 -21.74
C GLN A 303 -3.21 20.32 -21.06
N SER A 304 -2.17 19.95 -20.34
CA SER A 304 -1.96 18.66 -19.69
C SER A 304 -3.24 18.04 -19.09
N VAL A 305 -3.83 17.10 -19.80
CA VAL A 305 -4.82 16.19 -19.23
C VAL A 305 -4.06 15.14 -18.45
N LYS A 306 -4.07 15.27 -17.13
CA LYS A 306 -3.47 14.31 -16.20
C LYS A 306 -4.11 12.93 -16.41
N ILE A 307 -3.30 11.96 -16.78
CA ILE A 307 -3.71 10.57 -16.91
C ILE A 307 -3.94 10.01 -15.51
N ASN A 308 -5.19 9.61 -15.24
CA ASN A 308 -5.48 8.83 -14.05
C ASN A 308 -4.94 7.40 -14.26
N HIS A 309 -3.75 7.15 -13.73
CA HIS A 309 -3.25 5.78 -13.60
C HIS A 309 -4.18 4.98 -12.70
N TYR A 310 -4.65 3.84 -13.20
CA TYR A 310 -5.23 2.79 -12.39
C TYR A 310 -4.13 2.06 -11.60
N GLN A 311 -3.68 2.69 -10.56
CA GLN A 311 -3.18 2.03 -9.37
C GLN A 311 -4.10 2.50 -8.24
N ALA A 312 -4.52 1.57 -7.41
CA ALA A 312 -5.18 1.87 -6.15
C ALA A 312 -4.18 2.50 -5.18
N THR A 313 -3.72 3.70 -5.52
CA THR A 313 -3.06 4.68 -4.65
C THR A 313 -3.18 6.03 -5.33
N PRO A 314 -3.76 7.03 -4.70
CA PRO A 314 -3.70 8.39 -5.23
C PRO A 314 -2.23 8.83 -5.23
N THR A 315 -1.64 8.95 -6.41
CA THR A 315 -0.42 9.76 -6.53
C THR A 315 -0.75 11.14 -6.00
N ALA A 316 0.00 11.57 -5.02
CA ALA A 316 -0.11 12.91 -4.47
C ALA A 316 -0.08 13.93 -5.63
N LYS A 317 -1.19 14.64 -5.84
CA LYS A 317 -1.19 15.80 -6.71
C LYS A 317 -0.20 16.77 -6.09
N THR A 318 0.81 17.22 -6.85
CA THR A 318 1.64 18.33 -6.41
C THR A 318 0.68 19.52 -6.20
N ASP A 319 0.68 20.07 -5.00
CA ASP A 319 -0.10 21.26 -4.69
C ASP A 319 0.38 22.39 -5.61
N GLU A 320 -0.53 23.20 -6.16
CA GLU A 320 -0.16 24.34 -7.01
C GLU A 320 0.78 25.29 -6.27
N SER A 321 0.70 25.34 -4.94
CA SER A 321 1.62 26.09 -4.07
C SER A 321 3.02 25.45 -3.93
N ALA A 322 3.24 24.20 -4.41
CA ALA A 322 4.53 23.52 -4.21
C ALA A 322 5.70 24.25 -4.91
N VAL A 323 5.45 24.85 -6.08
CA VAL A 323 6.48 25.62 -6.81
C VAL A 323 6.81 26.90 -6.04
N GLU A 324 5.82 27.60 -5.50
CA GLU A 324 6.04 28.77 -4.65
C GLU A 324 6.76 28.39 -3.37
N ASN A 325 6.35 27.30 -2.72
CA ASN A 325 7.00 26.79 -1.53
C ASN A 325 8.43 26.31 -1.78
N SER A 326 8.76 25.74 -2.94
CA SER A 326 10.11 25.33 -3.27
C SER A 326 11.09 26.52 -3.38
N VAL A 327 10.58 27.70 -3.70
CA VAL A 327 11.37 28.95 -3.69
C VAL A 327 11.43 29.54 -2.28
N LYS A 328 10.30 29.55 -1.55
CA LYS A 328 10.18 30.12 -0.20
C LYS A 328 10.93 29.27 0.85
N PHE A 329 10.88 27.94 0.72
CA PHE A 329 11.43 26.98 1.69
C PHE A 329 12.54 26.11 1.05
N LYS A 330 13.50 26.73 0.40
CA LYS A 330 14.62 26.03 -0.24
C LYS A 330 15.40 25.21 0.79
N ILE A 331 15.63 23.94 0.49
CA ILE A 331 16.55 23.08 1.24
C ILE A 331 17.98 23.47 0.88
N ASP A 332 18.78 23.80 1.89
CA ASP A 332 20.18 24.20 1.73
C ASP A 332 21.09 23.35 2.62
N ARG A 333 21.52 22.23 2.08
CA ARG A 333 22.34 21.23 2.79
C ARG A 333 23.71 21.75 3.20
N SER A 334 24.18 22.90 2.64
CA SER A 334 25.43 23.53 3.07
C SER A 334 25.38 24.06 4.51
N ARG A 335 24.19 24.12 5.11
CA ARG A 335 23.93 24.57 6.48
C ARG A 335 23.79 23.41 7.47
N TYR A 336 24.07 22.19 7.04
CA TYR A 336 23.98 20.99 7.87
C TYR A 336 25.33 20.68 8.51
N GLU A 337 25.28 20.26 9.76
CA GLU A 337 26.48 20.00 10.57
C GLU A 337 26.41 18.63 11.26
N ASN A 338 27.57 17.97 11.42
CA ASN A 338 27.70 16.81 12.29
C ASN A 338 28.28 17.25 13.64
N ILE A 339 27.63 16.92 14.75
CA ILE A 339 28.04 17.25 16.10
C ILE A 339 28.99 16.15 16.59
N LEU A 340 30.29 16.38 16.52
CA LEU A 340 31.32 15.38 16.86
C LEU A 340 32.14 15.75 18.12
N THR A 341 32.14 17.02 18.52
CA THR A 341 32.91 17.49 19.64
C THR A 341 32.02 18.05 20.77
N GLU A 342 32.54 18.08 22.01
CA GLU A 342 31.82 18.71 23.12
C GLU A 342 31.55 20.21 22.86
N ALA A 343 32.46 20.89 22.16
CA ALA A 343 32.27 22.28 21.79
C ALA A 343 31.12 22.49 20.80
N ASP A 344 30.98 21.61 19.78
CA ASP A 344 29.87 21.64 18.86
C ASP A 344 28.56 21.33 19.58
N LEU A 345 28.58 20.35 20.48
CA LEU A 345 27.40 20.00 21.29
C LEU A 345 26.96 21.17 22.16
N ALA A 346 27.89 21.82 22.87
CA ALA A 346 27.58 22.98 23.69
C ALA A 346 27.00 24.14 22.89
N ARG A 347 27.55 24.42 21.73
CA ARG A 347 27.04 25.44 20.78
C ARG A 347 25.61 25.11 20.30
N TRP A 348 25.32 23.86 19.95
CA TRP A 348 23.98 23.44 19.54
C TRP A 348 22.99 23.44 20.70
N VAL A 349 23.40 23.03 21.90
CA VAL A 349 22.59 23.12 23.12
C VAL A 349 22.18 24.58 23.39
N GLU A 350 23.09 25.53 23.23
CA GLU A 350 22.81 26.97 23.39
C GLU A 350 21.80 27.43 22.32
N LYS A 351 22.02 27.10 21.01
CA LYS A 351 21.10 27.43 19.91
C LYS A 351 19.70 26.87 20.19
N LEU A 352 19.61 25.56 20.48
CA LEU A 352 18.32 24.90 20.70
C LEU A 352 17.58 25.47 21.93
N SER A 353 18.31 25.84 22.97
CA SER A 353 17.73 26.44 24.19
C SER A 353 17.18 27.85 23.98
N ALA A 354 17.68 28.57 22.98
CA ALA A 354 17.23 29.93 22.64
C ALA A 354 15.96 29.93 21.77
N GLU A 355 15.62 28.80 21.13
CA GLU A 355 14.51 28.69 20.20
C GLU A 355 13.18 28.40 20.92
N LYS A 356 12.09 28.86 20.31
CA LYS A 356 10.72 28.53 20.76
C LYS A 356 10.22 27.22 20.20
N LEU A 357 10.71 26.83 19.02
CA LEU A 357 10.32 25.62 18.30
C LEU A 357 11.54 25.02 17.64
N ILE A 358 11.73 23.71 17.81
CA ILE A 358 12.79 22.92 17.19
C ILE A 358 12.21 21.68 16.51
N ALA A 359 12.79 21.26 15.39
CA ALA A 359 12.53 19.93 14.83
C ALA A 359 13.45 18.91 15.50
N VAL A 360 12.92 17.72 15.74
CA VAL A 360 13.63 16.59 16.36
C VAL A 360 13.27 15.31 15.64
N ASP A 361 14.27 14.49 15.35
CA ASP A 361 14.10 13.16 14.78
C ASP A 361 15.15 12.20 15.35
N THR A 362 14.88 10.88 15.38
CA THR A 362 15.78 9.86 15.92
C THR A 362 16.16 8.84 14.86
N GLU A 363 17.46 8.57 14.76
CA GLU A 363 17.99 7.51 13.92
C GLU A 363 18.27 6.25 14.75
N THR A 364 17.83 5.10 14.22
CA THR A 364 17.91 3.80 14.90
C THR A 364 18.47 2.70 14.01
N ASP A 365 18.92 1.60 14.61
CA ASP A 365 19.41 0.42 13.89
C ASP A 365 18.31 -0.53 13.42
N GLY A 366 17.03 -0.22 13.68
CA GLY A 366 15.87 -1.04 13.31
C GLY A 366 14.56 -0.33 13.48
N LEU A 367 13.47 -0.96 13.01
CA LEU A 367 12.12 -0.38 13.04
C LEU A 367 11.27 -0.83 14.24
N ASP A 368 11.72 -1.85 14.98
CA ASP A 368 11.04 -2.28 16.20
C ASP A 368 11.37 -1.32 17.35
N TYR A 369 10.45 -0.43 17.66
CA TYR A 369 10.62 0.62 18.67
C TYR A 369 10.92 0.10 20.09
N MET A 370 10.64 -1.19 20.40
CA MET A 370 10.94 -1.79 21.69
C MET A 370 12.34 -2.42 21.77
N SER A 371 12.98 -2.73 20.65
CA SER A 371 14.30 -3.36 20.60
C SER A 371 15.36 -2.48 19.94
N ALA A 372 15.00 -1.61 19.01
CA ALA A 372 15.93 -0.76 18.26
C ALA A 372 16.79 0.13 19.16
N ASN A 373 18.07 0.25 18.83
CA ASN A 373 19.00 1.13 19.55
C ASN A 373 18.97 2.52 18.93
N LEU A 374 19.05 3.54 19.80
CA LEU A 374 19.24 4.92 19.38
C LEU A 374 20.67 5.12 18.88
N ILE A 375 20.80 5.43 17.59
CA ILE A 375 22.07 5.59 16.86
C ILE A 375 22.46 7.06 16.73
N GLY A 376 21.48 7.96 16.66
CA GLY A 376 21.71 9.38 16.60
C GLY A 376 20.44 10.19 16.77
N VAL A 377 20.59 11.50 16.88
CA VAL A 377 19.49 12.46 16.98
C VAL A 377 19.77 13.62 16.02
N SER A 378 18.78 14.00 15.24
CA SER A 378 18.88 15.19 14.39
C SER A 378 17.99 16.33 14.88
N PHE A 379 18.41 17.55 14.58
CA PHE A 379 17.72 18.77 14.96
C PHE A 379 17.67 19.74 13.77
N ALA A 380 16.59 20.52 13.69
CA ALA A 380 16.56 21.66 12.78
C ALA A 380 15.86 22.86 13.38
N LEU A 381 16.27 24.05 12.92
CA LEU A 381 15.73 25.35 13.31
C LEU A 381 14.92 25.97 12.15
N GLU A 382 14.02 26.90 12.45
CA GLU A 382 13.19 27.55 11.40
C GLU A 382 14.04 28.31 10.37
N ASN A 383 15.24 28.74 10.74
CA ASN A 383 16.16 29.44 9.85
C ASN A 383 16.85 28.52 8.80
N GLY A 384 16.62 27.20 8.85
CA GLY A 384 17.19 26.19 7.94
C GLY A 384 18.58 25.69 8.36
N GLU A 385 19.06 25.98 9.56
CA GLU A 385 20.20 25.28 10.15
C GLU A 385 19.73 23.94 10.68
N ALA A 386 20.48 22.86 10.38
CA ALA A 386 20.19 21.53 10.89
C ALA A 386 21.48 20.79 11.28
N ALA A 387 21.36 19.85 12.22
CA ALA A 387 22.51 19.08 12.68
C ALA A 387 22.13 17.64 13.02
N TYR A 388 23.10 16.76 12.82
CA TYR A 388 23.06 15.38 13.25
C TYR A 388 24.05 15.15 14.38
N LEU A 389 23.58 14.57 15.47
CA LEU A 389 24.36 14.13 16.63
C LEU A 389 24.50 12.61 16.59
N PRO A 390 25.58 12.06 15.99
CA PRO A 390 25.81 10.61 15.98
C PRO A 390 26.21 10.12 17.37
N LEU A 391 25.56 9.05 17.83
CA LEU A 391 25.83 8.41 19.13
C LEU A 391 26.57 7.09 18.98
N HIS A 392 26.41 6.43 17.82
CA HIS A 392 27.07 5.16 17.53
C HIS A 392 27.29 4.99 16.02
N LEU A 393 28.53 4.73 15.63
CA LEU A 393 28.94 4.42 14.25
C LEU A 393 29.69 3.10 14.23
N ASP A 394 29.38 2.19 13.29
CA ASP A 394 29.93 0.83 13.20
C ASP A 394 30.37 0.49 11.76
N TYR A 395 31.41 1.21 11.30
CA TYR A 395 32.06 0.93 10.01
C TYR A 395 33.57 1.23 10.07
N LEU A 396 34.33 0.64 9.18
CA LEU A 396 35.79 0.80 9.14
C LEU A 396 36.19 2.26 8.84
N GLY A 397 36.93 2.87 9.75
CA GLY A 397 37.38 4.26 9.61
C GLY A 397 36.35 5.28 10.15
N ALA A 398 35.30 4.85 10.83
CA ALA A 398 34.33 5.76 11.46
C ALA A 398 35.01 6.76 12.39
N PRO A 399 34.62 8.04 12.37
CA PRO A 399 35.12 9.02 13.32
C PRO A 399 34.66 8.68 14.75
N LYS A 400 35.38 9.13 15.75
CA LYS A 400 34.96 8.94 17.12
C LYS A 400 33.77 9.84 17.45
N THR A 401 32.67 9.21 17.90
CA THR A 401 31.51 9.94 18.42
C THR A 401 31.71 10.41 19.86
N LEU A 402 30.85 11.31 20.30
CA LEU A 402 30.74 11.64 21.73
C LEU A 402 30.24 10.42 22.50
N GLU A 403 30.58 10.34 23.76
CA GLU A 403 30.07 9.31 24.63
C GLU A 403 28.55 9.49 24.79
N LYS A 404 27.76 8.40 24.51
CA LYS A 404 26.30 8.47 24.45
C LYS A 404 25.67 9.07 25.70
N SER A 405 26.15 8.70 26.88
CA SER A 405 25.61 9.21 28.15
C SER A 405 25.83 10.70 28.27
N THR A 406 27.00 11.20 27.87
CA THR A 406 27.36 12.63 27.91
C THR A 406 26.49 13.42 26.95
N ALA A 407 26.33 12.93 25.70
CA ALA A 407 25.52 13.56 24.67
C ALA A 407 24.04 13.64 25.09
N LEU A 408 23.46 12.52 25.56
CA LEU A 408 22.07 12.49 26.01
C LEU A 408 21.82 13.36 27.25
N THR A 409 22.76 13.41 28.19
CA THR A 409 22.66 14.28 29.37
C THR A 409 22.60 15.76 28.98
N ALA A 410 23.35 16.16 27.95
CA ALA A 410 23.40 17.54 27.50
C ALA A 410 22.09 17.98 26.80
N ILE A 411 21.49 17.13 25.97
CA ILE A 411 20.26 17.46 25.25
C ILE A 411 18.97 17.20 26.05
N LYS A 412 19.03 16.37 27.10
CA LYS A 412 17.85 16.00 27.90
C LYS A 412 17.09 17.22 28.46
N PRO A 413 17.73 18.27 29.01
CA PRO A 413 16.98 19.44 29.52
C PRO A 413 16.20 20.18 28.46
N ILE A 414 16.63 20.13 27.20
CA ILE A 414 15.93 20.74 26.06
C ILE A 414 14.73 19.89 25.66
N LEU A 415 14.96 18.58 25.53
CA LEU A 415 13.91 17.64 25.10
C LEU A 415 12.77 17.52 26.13
N GLU A 416 13.09 17.62 27.42
CA GLU A 416 12.13 17.57 28.53
C GLU A 416 11.51 18.94 28.88
N ASN A 417 11.96 20.04 28.25
CA ASN A 417 11.42 21.37 28.51
C ASN A 417 10.06 21.57 27.80
N PRO A 418 8.94 21.70 28.53
CA PRO A 418 7.64 21.91 27.92
C PRO A 418 7.46 23.27 27.24
N ASN A 419 8.35 24.25 27.52
CA ASN A 419 8.29 25.60 26.95
C ASN A 419 9.07 25.73 25.63
N ILE A 420 9.78 24.70 25.21
CA ILE A 420 10.39 24.60 23.89
C ILE A 420 9.51 23.69 23.07
N GLY A 421 8.85 24.21 22.05
CA GLY A 421 8.01 23.43 21.13
C GLY A 421 8.83 22.43 20.34
N LYS A 422 8.31 21.21 20.15
CA LYS A 422 8.90 20.18 19.29
C LYS A 422 7.99 19.90 18.12
N VAL A 423 8.61 19.75 16.95
CA VAL A 423 7.99 19.20 15.76
C VAL A 423 8.76 18.00 15.25
N GLY A 424 8.05 16.97 14.78
CA GLY A 424 8.64 15.80 14.15
C GLY A 424 7.70 15.16 13.13
N GLN A 425 8.13 14.06 12.57
CA GLN A 425 7.36 13.25 11.64
C GLN A 425 7.11 11.87 12.27
N ASN A 426 5.85 11.53 12.63
CA ASN A 426 5.53 10.30 13.36
C ASN A 426 6.24 10.19 14.73
N LEU A 427 6.19 11.30 15.49
CA LEU A 427 6.87 11.48 16.77
C LEU A 427 6.58 10.40 17.83
N LYS A 428 5.55 9.62 17.67
CA LYS A 428 5.24 8.50 18.56
C LYS A 428 6.41 7.49 18.63
N PHE A 429 7.07 7.24 17.51
CA PHE A 429 8.27 6.40 17.45
C PHE A 429 9.40 7.03 18.27
N ASP A 430 9.72 8.29 18.02
CA ASP A 430 10.81 9.03 18.71
C ASP A 430 10.56 9.16 20.21
N MET A 431 9.31 9.44 20.61
CA MET A 431 8.91 9.43 22.02
C MET A 431 9.25 8.12 22.72
N THR A 432 9.02 7.00 22.04
CA THR A 432 9.31 5.67 22.61
C THR A 432 10.81 5.43 22.68
N ILE A 433 11.56 5.77 21.64
CA ILE A 433 13.02 5.65 21.60
C ILE A 433 13.65 6.53 22.70
N PHE A 434 13.22 7.79 22.85
CA PHE A 434 13.70 8.67 23.92
C PHE A 434 13.36 8.13 25.31
N ALA A 435 12.12 7.66 25.53
CA ALA A 435 11.70 7.12 26.82
C ALA A 435 12.54 5.90 27.25
N ARG A 436 12.89 5.01 26.30
CA ARG A 436 13.80 3.87 26.55
C ARG A 436 15.23 4.30 26.89
N ASN A 437 15.62 5.52 26.49
CA ASN A 437 16.92 6.12 26.85
C ASN A 437 16.82 7.10 28.01
N GLY A 438 15.74 7.07 28.81
CA GLY A 438 15.56 7.87 30.03
C GLY A 438 15.23 9.34 29.77
N ILE A 439 14.68 9.69 28.60
CA ILE A 439 14.27 11.05 28.24
C ILE A 439 12.75 11.07 28.01
N ALA A 440 12.03 11.87 28.78
CA ALA A 440 10.60 12.09 28.62
C ALA A 440 10.37 13.30 27.68
N LEU A 441 10.18 13.06 26.39
CA LEU A 441 9.96 14.14 25.42
C LEU A 441 8.72 14.95 25.80
N GLN A 442 8.89 16.28 25.98
CA GLN A 442 7.84 17.22 26.38
C GLN A 442 7.72 18.34 25.34
N GLY A 443 6.62 19.12 25.42
CA GLY A 443 6.41 20.27 24.53
C GLY A 443 6.17 19.88 23.08
N ILE A 444 5.56 18.73 22.80
CA ILE A 444 5.19 18.35 21.43
C ILE A 444 4.06 19.26 20.98
N GLU A 445 4.31 20.07 19.95
CA GLU A 445 3.33 20.98 19.38
C GLU A 445 2.86 20.54 18.00
N PHE A 446 3.75 19.87 17.23
CA PHE A 446 3.44 19.49 15.86
C PHE A 446 3.99 18.11 15.50
N ASP A 447 3.17 17.34 14.79
CA ASP A 447 3.55 16.14 14.07
C ASP A 447 3.10 16.30 12.61
N THR A 448 4.04 16.29 11.67
CA THR A 448 3.75 16.59 10.26
C THR A 448 2.94 15.51 9.57
N MET A 449 3.07 14.24 9.99
CA MET A 449 2.21 13.15 9.54
C MET A 449 0.75 13.41 9.94
N LEU A 450 0.51 13.79 11.20
CA LEU A 450 -0.83 14.06 11.72
C LEU A 450 -1.42 15.37 11.18
N LEU A 451 -0.60 16.41 10.95
CA LEU A 451 -1.06 17.62 10.25
C LEU A 451 -1.59 17.30 8.86
N SER A 452 -0.82 16.53 8.09
CA SER A 452 -1.23 16.09 6.76
C SER A 452 -2.47 15.19 6.78
N TYR A 453 -2.52 14.25 7.72
CA TYR A 453 -3.67 13.35 7.89
C TYR A 453 -4.95 14.11 8.27
N THR A 454 -4.85 15.11 9.12
CA THR A 454 -5.99 15.94 9.51
C THR A 454 -6.51 16.79 8.35
N LEU A 455 -5.60 17.27 7.48
CA LEU A 455 -5.97 18.01 6.26
C LEU A 455 -6.66 17.12 5.22
N ASP A 456 -6.18 15.89 5.02
CA ASP A 456 -6.71 14.95 4.01
C ASP A 456 -6.35 13.51 4.40
N SER A 457 -7.28 12.81 5.05
CA SER A 457 -7.09 11.42 5.51
C SER A 457 -6.94 10.38 4.39
N THR A 458 -7.13 10.76 3.13
CA THR A 458 -7.09 9.85 1.97
C THR A 458 -5.73 9.81 1.28
N GLY A 459 -4.79 10.68 1.67
CA GLY A 459 -3.46 10.80 1.10
C GLY A 459 -2.44 9.82 1.67
N ARG A 460 -1.21 9.92 1.17
CA ARG A 460 -0.01 9.35 1.81
C ARG A 460 0.60 10.41 2.73
N HIS A 461 1.09 9.97 3.88
CA HIS A 461 1.55 10.87 4.94
C HIS A 461 3.02 10.62 5.33
N ASN A 462 3.78 9.84 4.54
CA ASN A 462 5.21 9.72 4.72
C ASN A 462 5.93 11.00 4.25
N MET A 463 7.10 11.26 4.79
CA MET A 463 7.83 12.51 4.58
C MET A 463 8.18 12.76 3.11
N ASP A 464 8.62 11.74 2.37
CA ASP A 464 9.00 11.86 0.96
C ASP A 464 7.83 12.33 0.08
N ASP A 465 6.64 11.71 0.25
CA ASP A 465 5.44 12.10 -0.47
C ASP A 465 4.98 13.52 -0.08
N LEU A 466 5.11 13.89 1.22
CA LEU A 466 4.78 15.22 1.72
C LEU A 466 5.75 16.29 1.21
N ALA A 467 7.06 16.05 1.25
CA ALA A 467 8.09 16.95 0.75
C ALA A 467 7.89 17.22 -0.75
N LYS A 468 7.65 16.16 -1.52
CA LYS A 468 7.36 16.27 -2.95
C LYS A 468 6.05 17.04 -3.22
N ARG A 469 5.00 16.75 -2.45
CA ARG A 469 3.66 17.35 -2.63
C ARG A 469 3.62 18.82 -2.25
N TYR A 470 4.23 19.19 -1.12
CA TYR A 470 4.06 20.52 -0.51
C TYR A 470 5.26 21.44 -0.67
N LEU A 471 6.47 20.89 -0.79
CA LEU A 471 7.70 21.66 -0.94
C LEU A 471 8.30 21.57 -2.36
N GLY A 472 7.79 20.64 -3.21
CA GLY A 472 8.41 20.36 -4.52
C GLY A 472 9.83 19.79 -4.42
N HIS A 473 10.21 19.28 -3.24
CA HIS A 473 11.53 18.76 -2.92
C HIS A 473 11.53 17.22 -2.93
N GLN A 474 12.59 16.64 -3.47
CA GLN A 474 12.86 15.21 -3.38
C GLN A 474 13.92 14.99 -2.31
N THR A 475 13.53 14.29 -1.24
CA THR A 475 14.38 13.90 -0.12
C THR A 475 15.41 12.85 -0.53
N ILE A 476 16.46 12.69 0.27
CA ILE A 476 17.35 11.54 0.16
C ILE A 476 16.59 10.30 0.64
N GLY A 477 16.46 9.27 -0.22
CA GLY A 477 15.81 8.03 0.20
C GLY A 477 16.74 7.18 1.07
N PHE A 478 16.20 6.53 2.12
CA PHE A 478 17.00 5.61 2.95
C PHE A 478 17.68 4.52 2.13
N GLU A 479 16.99 3.97 1.13
CA GLU A 479 17.55 2.95 0.24
C GLU A 479 18.72 3.47 -0.64
N ASP A 480 18.81 4.78 -0.85
CA ASP A 480 19.88 5.40 -1.65
C ASP A 480 21.22 5.42 -0.88
N ILE A 481 21.17 5.48 0.47
CA ILE A 481 22.35 5.49 1.34
C ILE A 481 22.62 4.13 2.00
N ALA A 482 21.59 3.33 2.27
CA ALA A 482 21.69 2.03 2.96
C ALA A 482 21.72 0.83 1.99
N GLY A 483 21.32 1.02 0.72
CA GLY A 483 21.12 -0.09 -0.23
C GLY A 483 19.79 -0.83 0.01
N LYS A 484 19.59 -1.96 -0.72
CA LYS A 484 18.31 -2.69 -0.74
C LYS A 484 18.46 -4.18 -0.41
N GLY A 485 17.39 -4.75 0.14
CA GLY A 485 17.24 -6.19 0.33
C GLY A 485 18.12 -6.77 1.44
N LYS A 486 18.60 -8.01 1.28
CA LYS A 486 19.33 -8.73 2.35
C LYS A 486 20.67 -8.13 2.76
N ASN A 487 21.24 -7.26 1.95
CA ASN A 487 22.51 -6.60 2.21
C ASN A 487 22.32 -5.11 2.57
N GLN A 488 21.10 -4.69 2.86
CA GLN A 488 20.82 -3.33 3.31
C GLN A 488 21.55 -3.09 4.62
N LEU A 489 22.28 -1.96 4.68
CA LEU A 489 23.01 -1.54 5.88
C LEU A 489 22.02 -1.05 6.94
N THR A 490 22.36 -1.25 8.20
CA THR A 490 21.74 -0.52 9.31
C THR A 490 22.30 0.89 9.37
N PHE A 491 21.59 1.83 10.00
CA PHE A 491 21.95 3.25 9.96
C PHE A 491 23.36 3.53 10.49
N ASN A 492 23.78 2.83 11.55
CA ASN A 492 25.13 2.95 12.13
C ASN A 492 26.26 2.43 11.23
N GLN A 493 25.95 1.71 10.15
CA GLN A 493 26.91 1.20 9.17
C GLN A 493 27.07 2.14 7.95
N ILE A 494 26.27 3.19 7.85
CA ILE A 494 26.32 4.17 6.76
C ILE A 494 27.42 5.19 7.06
N PRO A 495 28.29 5.55 6.09
CA PRO A 495 29.30 6.60 6.27
C PRO A 495 28.69 7.91 6.75
N LEU A 496 29.34 8.56 7.74
CA LEU A 496 28.80 9.73 8.43
C LEU A 496 28.44 10.90 7.49
N GLU A 497 29.18 11.09 6.40
CA GLU A 497 28.89 12.15 5.43
C GLU A 497 27.49 11.95 4.82
N GLN A 498 27.11 10.70 4.53
CA GLN A 498 25.79 10.37 3.97
C GLN A 498 24.73 10.32 5.06
N ALA A 499 25.01 9.65 6.17
CA ALA A 499 24.09 9.54 7.30
C ALA A 499 23.76 10.90 7.92
N GLY A 500 24.76 11.78 8.06
CA GLY A 500 24.58 13.13 8.61
C GLY A 500 23.77 14.04 7.70
N GLU A 501 24.02 14.00 6.37
CA GLU A 501 23.24 14.75 5.40
C GLU A 501 21.79 14.28 5.37
N TYR A 502 21.55 12.97 5.38
CA TYR A 502 20.20 12.36 5.44
C TYR A 502 19.44 12.80 6.70
N ALA A 503 20.02 12.55 7.90
CA ALA A 503 19.34 12.83 9.16
C ALA A 503 19.06 14.33 9.37
N ALA A 504 20.01 15.21 8.98
CA ALA A 504 19.82 16.66 9.05
C ALA A 504 18.76 17.14 8.05
N GLU A 505 18.69 16.54 6.84
CA GLU A 505 17.64 16.83 5.87
C GLU A 505 16.25 16.45 6.40
N ASP A 506 16.11 15.29 7.05
CA ASP A 506 14.83 14.81 7.60
C ASP A 506 14.29 15.80 8.64
N ALA A 507 15.14 16.29 9.54
CA ALA A 507 14.75 17.33 10.50
C ALA A 507 14.40 18.67 9.82
N ASP A 508 15.17 19.14 8.82
CA ASP A 508 14.93 20.41 8.13
C ASP A 508 13.66 20.36 7.26
N VAL A 509 13.46 19.25 6.54
CA VAL A 509 12.22 19.00 5.77
C VAL A 509 11.01 18.97 6.70
N THR A 510 11.10 18.29 7.83
CA THR A 510 10.04 18.23 8.83
C THR A 510 9.66 19.63 9.34
N MET A 511 10.63 20.48 9.66
CA MET A 511 10.39 21.88 10.03
C MET A 511 9.66 22.66 8.93
N LYS A 512 10.10 22.54 7.69
CA LYS A 512 9.49 23.24 6.54
C LYS A 512 8.09 22.71 6.21
N LEU A 513 7.88 21.40 6.31
CA LEU A 513 6.55 20.79 6.15
C LEU A 513 5.58 21.34 7.20
N LYS A 514 6.02 21.45 8.47
CA LYS A 514 5.19 22.07 9.52
C LYS A 514 4.73 23.47 9.13
N LEU A 515 5.62 24.31 8.64
CA LEU A 515 5.28 25.70 8.27
C LEU A 515 4.16 25.72 7.22
N VAL A 516 4.27 24.91 6.17
CA VAL A 516 3.30 24.86 5.08
C VAL A 516 1.98 24.20 5.51
N LEU A 517 2.05 23.05 6.21
CA LEU A 517 0.86 22.30 6.60
C LEU A 517 0.06 23.03 7.66
N TRP A 518 0.73 23.68 8.62
CA TRP A 518 0.07 24.46 9.65
C TRP A 518 -0.63 25.71 9.10
N GLU A 519 0.00 26.45 8.16
CA GLU A 519 -0.64 27.56 7.48
C GLU A 519 -1.95 27.15 6.79
N LYS A 520 -1.95 25.98 6.12
CA LYS A 520 -3.16 25.41 5.49
C LYS A 520 -4.21 25.00 6.53
N LEU A 521 -3.80 24.38 7.63
CA LEU A 521 -4.71 23.92 8.67
C LEU A 521 -5.36 25.09 9.41
N GLN A 522 -4.59 26.15 9.69
CA GLN A 522 -5.09 27.37 10.37
C GLN A 522 -6.25 28.05 9.62
N SER A 523 -6.33 27.91 8.31
CA SER A 523 -7.46 28.41 7.52
C SER A 523 -8.77 27.66 7.78
N GLN A 524 -8.74 26.56 8.56
CA GLN A 524 -9.86 25.64 8.80
C GLN A 524 -10.03 25.36 10.31
N PRO A 525 -10.74 26.23 11.05
CA PRO A 525 -10.81 26.16 12.52
C PRO A 525 -11.28 24.83 13.09
N SER A 526 -12.22 24.12 12.43
CA SER A 526 -12.69 22.81 12.88
C SER A 526 -11.61 21.74 12.83
N LEU A 527 -10.73 21.81 11.84
CA LEU A 527 -9.58 20.89 11.71
C LEU A 527 -8.47 21.23 12.70
N VAL A 528 -8.27 22.52 13.01
CA VAL A 528 -7.34 22.93 14.07
C VAL A 528 -7.79 22.36 15.42
N GLU A 529 -9.09 22.50 15.75
CA GLU A 529 -9.66 21.93 16.98
C GLU A 529 -9.50 20.41 17.03
N LEU A 530 -9.82 19.72 15.94
CA LEU A 530 -9.64 18.26 15.82
C LEU A 530 -8.18 17.85 16.06
N TYR A 531 -7.24 18.54 15.43
CA TYR A 531 -5.81 18.28 15.57
C TYR A 531 -5.34 18.45 17.00
N GLN A 532 -5.67 19.61 17.61
CA GLN A 532 -5.18 19.99 18.94
C GLN A 532 -5.88 19.23 20.08
N SER A 533 -7.17 18.87 19.91
CA SER A 533 -7.93 18.21 20.98
C SER A 533 -7.95 16.68 20.87
N ILE A 534 -7.67 16.10 19.71
CA ILE A 534 -7.76 14.65 19.49
C ILE A 534 -6.46 14.08 18.96
N GLU A 535 -6.00 14.48 17.76
CA GLU A 535 -4.90 13.75 17.10
C GLU A 535 -3.55 13.94 17.80
N LEU A 536 -3.21 15.16 18.17
CA LEU A 536 -1.94 15.45 18.81
C LEU A 536 -1.84 14.86 20.24
N PRO A 537 -2.82 15.05 21.14
CA PRO A 537 -2.76 14.48 22.48
C PRO A 537 -2.73 12.94 22.49
N LEU A 538 -3.34 12.31 21.52
CA LEU A 538 -3.38 10.85 21.40
C LEU A 538 -2.00 10.22 21.20
N LEU A 539 -1.01 10.93 20.64
CA LEU A 539 0.35 10.46 20.48
C LEU A 539 0.93 9.93 21.81
N GLY A 540 0.79 10.72 22.87
CA GLY A 540 1.30 10.37 24.19
C GLY A 540 0.58 9.15 24.78
N VAL A 541 -0.72 9.04 24.58
CA VAL A 541 -1.54 7.91 25.03
C VAL A 541 -1.08 6.62 24.35
N LEU A 542 -0.96 6.64 23.02
CA LEU A 542 -0.55 5.48 22.24
C LEU A 542 0.87 5.05 22.57
N SER A 543 1.81 5.98 22.70
CA SER A 543 3.19 5.67 23.09
C SER A 543 3.27 4.97 24.47
N ARG A 544 2.45 5.39 25.45
CA ARG A 544 2.40 4.72 26.75
C ARG A 544 1.76 3.33 26.66
N MET A 545 0.66 3.22 25.96
CA MET A 545 -0.06 1.95 25.75
C MET A 545 0.81 0.92 25.03
N GLU A 546 1.48 1.31 23.96
CA GLU A 546 2.40 0.47 23.19
C GLU A 546 3.58 0.00 24.06
N ARG A 547 4.19 0.88 24.84
CA ARG A 547 5.29 0.53 25.76
C ARG A 547 4.85 -0.35 26.92
N CYS A 548 3.61 -0.18 27.39
CA CYS A 548 3.03 -1.09 28.39
C CYS A 548 2.91 -2.50 27.82
N GLY A 549 2.37 -2.62 26.60
CA GLY A 549 2.15 -3.91 25.95
C GLY A 549 1.14 -4.80 26.66
N VAL A 550 0.92 -5.99 26.14
CA VAL A 550 -0.03 -6.99 26.66
C VAL A 550 0.69 -8.26 27.12
N LEU A 551 0.27 -8.82 28.22
CA LEU A 551 0.76 -10.10 28.70
C LEU A 551 -0.05 -11.23 28.08
N ILE A 552 0.65 -12.27 27.60
CA ILE A 552 0.00 -13.45 27.02
C ILE A 552 0.49 -14.74 27.69
N ASP A 553 -0.41 -15.70 27.79
CA ASP A 553 -0.11 -17.08 28.16
C ASP A 553 0.38 -17.86 26.93
N SER A 554 1.70 -17.90 26.75
CA SER A 554 2.34 -18.59 25.62
C SER A 554 2.13 -20.10 25.67
N ASP A 555 2.00 -20.70 26.85
CA ASP A 555 1.82 -22.16 27.01
C ASP A 555 0.40 -22.55 26.56
N ALA A 556 -0.61 -21.75 26.93
CA ALA A 556 -1.98 -21.92 26.46
C ALA A 556 -2.08 -21.83 24.93
N LEU A 557 -1.41 -20.84 24.31
CA LEU A 557 -1.37 -20.71 22.86
C LEU A 557 -0.64 -21.86 22.18
N PHE A 558 0.46 -22.36 22.77
CA PHE A 558 1.19 -23.52 22.25
C PHE A 558 0.33 -24.77 22.30
N LEU A 559 -0.40 -25.02 23.39
CA LEU A 559 -1.32 -26.12 23.51
C LEU A 559 -2.40 -26.07 22.43
N GLN A 560 -3.06 -24.93 22.29
CA GLN A 560 -4.07 -24.70 21.24
C GLN A 560 -3.48 -24.90 19.83
N SER A 561 -2.25 -24.45 19.58
CA SER A 561 -1.57 -24.63 18.29
C SER A 561 -1.39 -26.11 17.94
N ASN A 562 -1.06 -26.96 18.93
CA ASN A 562 -0.93 -28.41 18.73
C ASN A 562 -2.28 -29.05 18.39
N GLU A 563 -3.33 -28.72 19.14
CA GLU A 563 -4.70 -29.22 18.87
C GLU A 563 -5.20 -28.79 17.48
N ILE A 564 -4.94 -27.54 17.08
CA ILE A 564 -5.26 -27.07 15.73
C ILE A 564 -4.48 -27.84 14.68
N THR A 565 -3.22 -28.21 14.93
CA THR A 565 -2.39 -28.99 14.00
C THR A 565 -2.98 -30.39 13.76
N GLU A 566 -3.41 -31.06 14.85
CA GLU A 566 -4.07 -32.36 14.74
C GLU A 566 -5.38 -32.26 13.93
N ARG A 567 -6.20 -31.24 14.19
CA ARG A 567 -7.43 -30.98 13.45
C ARG A 567 -7.20 -30.64 11.99
N LEU A 568 -6.19 -29.83 11.68
CA LEU A 568 -5.79 -29.52 10.29
C LEU A 568 -5.38 -30.78 9.54
N THR A 569 -4.62 -31.69 10.18
CA THR A 569 -4.22 -32.96 9.57
C THR A 569 -5.45 -33.86 9.29
N ALA A 570 -6.38 -33.93 10.22
CA ALA A 570 -7.63 -34.68 10.01
C ALA A 570 -8.49 -34.09 8.87
N LEU A 571 -8.61 -32.77 8.80
CA LEU A 571 -9.35 -32.07 7.73
C LEU A 571 -8.67 -32.23 6.36
N GLU A 572 -7.34 -32.25 6.32
CA GLU A 572 -6.58 -32.51 5.08
C GLU A 572 -6.83 -33.93 4.57
N MET A 573 -6.80 -34.93 5.45
CA MET A 573 -7.13 -36.32 5.09
C MET A 573 -8.59 -36.44 4.58
N GLN A 574 -9.53 -35.80 5.26
CA GLN A 574 -10.94 -35.77 4.84
C GLN A 574 -11.13 -35.07 3.49
N ALA A 575 -10.42 -33.96 3.27
CA ALA A 575 -10.45 -33.26 1.98
C ALA A 575 -9.91 -34.13 0.83
N HIS A 576 -8.84 -34.87 1.08
CA HIS A 576 -8.26 -35.83 0.12
C HIS A 576 -9.22 -36.98 -0.21
N GLU A 577 -9.92 -37.51 0.80
CA GLU A 577 -10.94 -38.55 0.62
C GLU A 577 -12.12 -38.04 -0.21
N LEU A 578 -12.66 -36.87 0.13
CA LEU A 578 -13.78 -36.24 -0.60
C LEU A 578 -13.39 -35.86 -2.05
N ALA A 579 -12.14 -35.47 -2.27
CA ALA A 579 -11.61 -35.19 -3.60
C ALA A 579 -11.25 -36.48 -4.38
N GLY A 580 -11.09 -37.63 -3.71
CA GLY A 580 -10.64 -38.90 -4.28
C GLY A 580 -9.18 -38.86 -4.77
N GLN A 581 -8.37 -37.92 -4.27
CA GLN A 581 -6.93 -37.83 -4.53
C GLN A 581 -6.26 -36.86 -3.56
N PRO A 582 -4.96 -37.03 -3.26
CA PRO A 582 -4.19 -36.02 -2.55
C PRO A 582 -3.98 -34.76 -3.37
N PHE A 583 -4.01 -33.60 -2.72
CA PHE A 583 -3.75 -32.30 -3.33
C PHE A 583 -3.35 -31.28 -2.26
N ASN A 584 -2.74 -30.17 -2.67
CA ASN A 584 -2.39 -29.09 -1.75
C ASN A 584 -3.60 -28.13 -1.55
N LEU A 585 -4.17 -28.14 -0.32
CA LEU A 585 -5.33 -27.31 0.05
C LEU A 585 -5.05 -25.80 -0.02
N ALA A 586 -3.76 -25.38 -0.01
CA ALA A 586 -3.37 -24.00 -0.18
C ALA A 586 -3.22 -23.60 -1.66
N SER A 587 -3.16 -24.57 -2.59
CA SER A 587 -2.99 -24.30 -4.02
C SER A 587 -4.32 -23.91 -4.68
N THR A 588 -4.51 -22.65 -4.97
CA THR A 588 -5.70 -22.12 -5.68
C THR A 588 -5.96 -22.87 -6.99
N LYS A 589 -4.89 -23.21 -7.73
CA LYS A 589 -5.00 -23.92 -9.03
C LYS A 589 -5.54 -25.33 -8.85
N GLN A 590 -4.99 -26.10 -7.89
CA GLN A 590 -5.45 -27.47 -7.64
C GLN A 590 -6.89 -27.49 -7.10
N LEU A 591 -7.24 -26.51 -6.25
CA LEU A 591 -8.61 -26.35 -5.78
C LEU A 591 -9.59 -26.05 -6.92
N GLN A 592 -9.22 -25.21 -7.89
CA GLN A 592 -10.06 -24.95 -9.06
C GLN A 592 -10.32 -26.23 -9.86
N GLU A 593 -9.26 -26.96 -10.16
CA GLU A 593 -9.34 -28.24 -10.89
C GLU A 593 -10.23 -29.26 -10.15
N ILE A 594 -10.09 -29.40 -8.82
CA ILE A 594 -10.88 -30.34 -8.06
C ILE A 594 -12.34 -29.92 -7.94
N LEU A 595 -12.60 -28.67 -7.55
CA LEU A 595 -13.94 -28.20 -7.29
C LEU A 595 -14.78 -28.06 -8.57
N PHE A 596 -14.20 -27.46 -9.63
CA PHE A 596 -14.97 -27.08 -10.80
C PHE A 596 -14.82 -28.07 -11.95
N ASP A 597 -13.64 -28.65 -12.19
CA ASP A 597 -13.42 -29.55 -13.32
C ASP A 597 -13.72 -31.02 -12.92
N LYS A 598 -13.28 -31.46 -11.74
CA LYS A 598 -13.47 -32.86 -11.30
C LYS A 598 -14.83 -33.10 -10.65
N LEU A 599 -15.21 -32.25 -9.68
CA LEU A 599 -16.49 -32.40 -8.96
C LEU A 599 -17.64 -31.67 -9.65
N GLY A 600 -17.37 -30.86 -10.66
CA GLY A 600 -18.39 -30.19 -11.47
C GLY A 600 -19.24 -29.18 -10.69
N LEU A 601 -18.70 -28.56 -9.62
CA LEU A 601 -19.44 -27.57 -8.83
C LEU A 601 -19.70 -26.30 -9.65
N PRO A 602 -20.78 -25.56 -9.35
CA PRO A 602 -21.08 -24.34 -10.10
C PRO A 602 -20.04 -23.25 -9.85
N VAL A 603 -19.61 -22.58 -10.92
CA VAL A 603 -18.72 -21.41 -10.84
C VAL A 603 -19.56 -20.20 -10.46
N LEU A 604 -19.57 -19.82 -9.18
CA LEU A 604 -20.35 -18.70 -8.66
C LEU A 604 -19.73 -17.34 -8.96
N GLN A 605 -18.40 -17.27 -8.92
CA GLN A 605 -17.63 -16.05 -9.22
C GLN A 605 -16.37 -16.40 -10.03
N LYS A 606 -15.89 -15.44 -10.79
CA LYS A 606 -14.61 -15.53 -11.48
C LYS A 606 -13.63 -14.49 -10.93
N THR A 607 -12.36 -14.85 -10.91
CA THR A 607 -11.27 -13.90 -10.60
C THR A 607 -11.18 -12.83 -11.70
N PRO A 608 -10.50 -11.70 -11.45
CA PRO A 608 -10.22 -10.70 -12.49
C PRO A 608 -9.53 -11.27 -13.75
N LYS A 609 -8.82 -12.39 -13.60
CA LYS A 609 -8.18 -13.12 -14.71
C LYS A 609 -9.08 -14.16 -15.40
N GLY A 610 -10.37 -14.20 -15.03
CA GLY A 610 -11.37 -15.08 -15.65
C GLY A 610 -11.41 -16.52 -15.12
N ALA A 611 -10.49 -16.93 -14.24
CA ALA A 611 -10.51 -18.25 -13.64
C ALA A 611 -11.62 -18.36 -12.56
N PRO A 612 -12.19 -19.55 -12.30
CA PRO A 612 -13.12 -19.73 -11.20
C PRO A 612 -12.53 -19.24 -9.86
N SER A 613 -13.30 -18.47 -9.11
CA SER A 613 -12.86 -18.00 -7.79
C SER A 613 -13.01 -19.10 -6.75
N THR A 614 -12.01 -19.23 -5.88
CA THR A 614 -12.06 -20.08 -4.69
C THR A 614 -11.90 -19.25 -3.42
N ASN A 615 -12.31 -17.96 -3.45
CA ASN A 615 -12.30 -17.11 -2.26
C ASN A 615 -13.25 -17.64 -1.19
N GLU A 616 -13.16 -17.09 0.01
CA GLU A 616 -13.91 -17.54 1.17
C GLU A 616 -15.41 -17.48 0.91
N GLU A 617 -15.93 -16.38 0.35
CA GLU A 617 -17.35 -16.19 0.03
C GLU A 617 -17.89 -17.29 -0.92
N VAL A 618 -17.11 -17.66 -1.95
CA VAL A 618 -17.50 -18.75 -2.88
C VAL A 618 -17.51 -20.09 -2.19
N LEU A 619 -16.50 -20.37 -1.36
CA LEU A 619 -16.43 -21.66 -0.64
C LEU A 619 -17.53 -21.78 0.41
N GLU A 620 -17.85 -20.70 1.13
CA GLU A 620 -18.97 -20.66 2.09
C GLU A 620 -20.32 -20.92 1.38
N GLU A 621 -20.55 -20.32 0.21
CA GLU A 621 -21.77 -20.55 -0.56
C GLU A 621 -21.86 -21.99 -1.08
N LEU A 622 -20.74 -22.56 -1.57
CA LEU A 622 -20.67 -23.95 -1.99
C LEU A 622 -20.81 -24.94 -0.83
N ALA A 623 -20.40 -24.56 0.37
CA ALA A 623 -20.47 -25.38 1.58
C ALA A 623 -21.92 -25.72 2.01
N TYR A 624 -22.92 -24.94 1.58
CA TYR A 624 -24.34 -25.27 1.82
C TYR A 624 -24.79 -26.55 1.09
N SER A 625 -24.15 -26.90 -0.01
CA SER A 625 -24.55 -28.01 -0.86
C SER A 625 -23.49 -29.11 -1.00
N HIS A 626 -22.26 -28.88 -0.56
CA HIS A 626 -21.15 -29.81 -0.75
C HIS A 626 -20.23 -29.87 0.47
N GLU A 627 -19.79 -31.08 0.83
CA GLU A 627 -18.95 -31.30 2.01
C GLU A 627 -17.50 -30.82 1.82
N LEU A 628 -16.90 -30.97 0.63
CA LEU A 628 -15.51 -30.55 0.44
C LEU A 628 -15.31 -29.03 0.64
N PRO A 629 -16.12 -28.13 0.07
CA PRO A 629 -16.02 -26.71 0.39
C PRO A 629 -16.15 -26.39 1.88
N LYS A 630 -17.00 -27.10 2.62
CA LYS A 630 -17.17 -26.94 4.07
C LYS A 630 -15.88 -27.28 4.83
N VAL A 631 -15.24 -28.40 4.48
CA VAL A 631 -13.95 -28.82 5.04
C VAL A 631 -12.87 -27.80 4.70
N LEU A 632 -12.86 -27.26 3.47
CA LEU A 632 -11.89 -26.25 3.04
C LEU A 632 -12.05 -24.92 3.79
N VAL A 633 -13.27 -24.46 4.04
CA VAL A 633 -13.54 -23.24 4.83
C VAL A 633 -13.00 -23.42 6.25
N GLU A 634 -13.32 -24.56 6.90
CA GLU A 634 -12.83 -24.87 8.25
C GLU A 634 -11.31 -24.94 8.29
N HIS A 635 -10.68 -25.69 7.37
CA HIS A 635 -9.22 -25.81 7.27
C HIS A 635 -8.55 -24.46 7.09
N ARG A 636 -9.05 -23.59 6.21
CA ARG A 636 -8.51 -22.24 5.99
C ARG A 636 -8.63 -21.37 7.23
N GLY A 637 -9.79 -21.41 7.91
CA GLY A 637 -10.02 -20.66 9.13
C GLY A 637 -9.01 -21.05 10.23
N LEU A 638 -8.87 -22.35 10.49
CA LEU A 638 -7.91 -22.87 11.48
C LEU A 638 -6.45 -22.60 11.09
N SER A 639 -6.08 -22.77 9.83
CA SER A 639 -4.72 -22.49 9.34
C SER A 639 -4.36 -21.01 9.50
N LYS A 640 -5.31 -20.11 9.26
CA LYS A 640 -5.13 -18.66 9.46
C LYS A 640 -4.97 -18.33 10.94
N LEU A 641 -5.79 -18.89 11.81
CA LEU A 641 -5.68 -18.69 13.26
C LEU A 641 -4.33 -19.17 13.79
N LYS A 642 -3.91 -20.36 13.36
CA LYS A 642 -2.62 -20.93 13.74
C LYS A 642 -1.45 -20.04 13.31
N SER A 643 -1.35 -19.76 12.04
CA SER A 643 -0.22 -19.00 11.47
C SER A 643 -0.18 -17.54 11.92
N THR A 644 -1.33 -16.93 12.23
CA THR A 644 -1.41 -15.51 12.59
C THR A 644 -1.27 -15.28 14.09
N TYR A 645 -1.81 -16.19 14.92
CA TYR A 645 -1.91 -15.98 16.37
C TYR A 645 -1.19 -17.04 17.18
N THR A 646 -1.61 -18.33 17.14
CA THR A 646 -1.11 -19.31 18.11
C THR A 646 0.37 -19.64 17.91
N ASP A 647 0.90 -19.62 16.70
CA ASP A 647 2.33 -19.80 16.42
C ASP A 647 3.12 -18.50 16.55
N LYS A 648 2.55 -17.37 16.12
CA LYS A 648 3.28 -16.12 15.95
C LYS A 648 3.34 -15.28 17.22
N LEU A 649 2.24 -15.15 17.97
CA LEU A 649 2.20 -14.32 19.18
C LEU A 649 3.25 -14.69 20.22
N PRO A 650 3.48 -15.98 20.55
CA PRO A 650 4.55 -16.35 21.49
C PRO A 650 5.95 -15.92 21.05
N GLN A 651 6.20 -15.90 19.71
CA GLN A 651 7.49 -15.47 19.14
C GLN A 651 7.70 -13.95 19.21
N MET A 652 6.61 -13.19 19.39
CA MET A 652 6.63 -11.71 19.46
C MET A 652 6.73 -11.18 20.89
N VAL A 653 6.78 -12.05 21.87
CA VAL A 653 7.01 -11.65 23.27
C VAL A 653 8.40 -11.04 23.39
N ASN A 654 8.46 -9.77 23.78
CA ASN A 654 9.71 -9.08 24.00
C ASN A 654 10.41 -9.68 25.23
N PRO A 655 11.67 -10.15 25.13
CA PRO A 655 12.36 -10.85 26.22
C PRO A 655 12.69 -9.94 27.42
N GLN A 656 12.71 -8.61 27.26
CA GLN A 656 12.99 -7.67 28.33
C GLN A 656 11.74 -7.36 29.16
N THR A 657 10.58 -7.26 28.52
CA THR A 657 9.32 -6.90 29.17
C THR A 657 8.44 -8.11 29.49
N GLY A 658 8.65 -9.24 28.82
CA GLY A 658 7.78 -10.42 28.89
C GLY A 658 6.40 -10.20 28.23
N ARG A 659 6.23 -9.14 27.44
CA ARG A 659 4.95 -8.71 26.88
C ARG A 659 5.01 -8.60 25.35
N VAL A 660 3.87 -8.60 24.70
CA VAL A 660 3.72 -8.31 23.28
C VAL A 660 3.40 -6.83 23.09
N HIS A 661 4.12 -6.17 22.20
CA HIS A 661 3.97 -4.75 21.90
C HIS A 661 3.52 -4.56 20.45
N THR A 662 2.28 -4.12 20.27
CA THR A 662 1.73 -3.77 18.94
C THR A 662 2.04 -2.32 18.59
N SER A 663 1.99 -1.96 17.32
CA SER A 663 1.99 -0.57 16.86
C SER A 663 0.58 -0.13 16.47
N TYR A 664 0.08 0.97 17.03
CA TYR A 664 -1.15 1.63 16.64
C TYR A 664 -0.88 2.78 15.66
N HIS A 665 -1.58 2.79 14.55
CA HIS A 665 -1.40 3.81 13.51
C HIS A 665 -2.60 4.73 13.44
N GLN A 666 -2.37 6.06 13.59
CA GLN A 666 -3.40 7.09 13.51
C GLN A 666 -3.71 7.50 12.06
N ALA A 667 -2.71 7.48 11.18
CA ALA A 667 -2.76 8.08 9.85
C ALA A 667 -2.92 7.04 8.71
N VAL A 668 -3.59 5.91 8.96
CA VAL A 668 -3.75 4.82 7.96
C VAL A 668 -5.18 4.72 7.46
N THR A 669 -6.17 4.78 8.35
CA THR A 669 -7.57 4.63 7.95
C THR A 669 -8.16 5.97 7.55
N ALA A 670 -8.93 6.00 6.47
CA ALA A 670 -9.58 7.23 6.01
C ALA A 670 -10.67 7.76 6.97
N THR A 671 -11.22 6.89 7.82
CA THR A 671 -12.33 7.21 8.74
C THR A 671 -11.89 7.73 10.10
N GLY A 672 -10.61 7.77 10.42
CA GLY A 672 -10.13 8.15 11.75
C GLY A 672 -9.95 6.99 12.73
N ARG A 673 -10.39 5.78 12.40
CA ARG A 673 -10.13 4.59 13.24
C ARG A 673 -8.64 4.32 13.34
N LEU A 674 -8.19 3.84 14.50
CA LEU A 674 -6.85 3.29 14.64
C LEU A 674 -6.73 1.97 13.88
N SER A 675 -5.57 1.68 13.35
CA SER A 675 -5.20 0.35 12.90
C SER A 675 -4.04 -0.18 13.74
N SER A 676 -3.91 -1.50 13.83
CA SER A 676 -2.88 -2.17 14.63
C SER A 676 -2.07 -3.09 13.74
N SER A 677 -0.75 -3.10 13.94
CA SER A 677 0.16 -4.03 13.24
C SER A 677 1.26 -4.54 14.17
N ASP A 678 1.85 -5.64 13.80
CA ASP A 678 3.03 -6.24 14.42
C ASP A 678 2.92 -6.51 15.94
N PRO A 679 1.88 -7.25 16.40
CA PRO A 679 0.81 -7.93 15.67
C PRO A 679 -0.47 -7.10 15.54
N ASN A 680 -1.36 -7.44 14.57
CA ASN A 680 -2.68 -6.85 14.53
C ASN A 680 -3.60 -7.48 15.61
N LEU A 681 -3.77 -6.79 16.73
CA LEU A 681 -4.60 -7.23 17.85
C LEU A 681 -6.10 -6.97 17.64
N GLN A 682 -6.46 -6.08 16.69
CA GLN A 682 -7.86 -5.71 16.43
C GLN A 682 -8.65 -6.77 15.64
N ASN A 683 -7.96 -7.74 15.03
CA ASN A 683 -8.58 -8.78 14.20
C ASN A 683 -8.69 -10.15 14.87
N ILE A 684 -8.48 -10.25 16.18
CA ILE A 684 -8.62 -11.50 16.92
C ILE A 684 -10.11 -11.88 16.98
N PRO A 685 -10.51 -13.05 16.45
CA PRO A 685 -11.91 -13.42 16.35
C PRO A 685 -12.58 -13.61 17.73
N ILE A 686 -13.88 -13.30 17.81
CA ILE A 686 -14.69 -13.49 19.01
C ILE A 686 -15.87 -14.47 18.80
N ARG A 687 -16.27 -14.69 17.52
CA ARG A 687 -17.51 -15.42 17.22
C ARG A 687 -17.39 -16.94 17.32
N ASN A 688 -16.20 -17.49 17.13
CA ASN A 688 -15.94 -18.91 17.18
C ASN A 688 -15.16 -19.28 18.45
N GLU A 689 -15.26 -20.53 18.85
CA GLU A 689 -14.62 -21.07 20.06
C GLU A 689 -13.10 -20.90 20.03
N GLU A 690 -12.47 -21.20 18.90
CA GLU A 690 -11.02 -21.08 18.75
C GLU A 690 -10.52 -19.63 18.90
N GLY A 691 -11.28 -18.66 18.38
CA GLY A 691 -10.97 -17.24 18.57
C GLY A 691 -11.09 -16.80 20.03
N ARG A 692 -12.14 -17.28 20.73
CA ARG A 692 -12.30 -17.01 22.16
C ARG A 692 -11.17 -17.61 22.99
N ARG A 693 -10.70 -18.81 22.68
CA ARG A 693 -9.54 -19.42 23.32
C ARG A 693 -8.26 -18.59 23.14
N ILE A 694 -8.09 -17.96 21.97
CA ILE A 694 -6.98 -17.00 21.77
C ILE A 694 -7.14 -15.81 22.71
N ARG A 695 -8.36 -15.27 22.89
CA ARG A 695 -8.62 -14.17 23.84
C ARG A 695 -8.38 -14.57 25.29
N GLN A 696 -8.63 -15.82 25.67
CA GLN A 696 -8.30 -16.35 27.01
C GLN A 696 -6.80 -16.35 27.30
N ALA A 697 -5.96 -16.39 26.27
CA ALA A 697 -4.52 -16.26 26.44
C ALA A 697 -4.03 -14.83 26.74
N PHE A 698 -4.87 -13.79 26.58
CA PHE A 698 -4.56 -12.42 26.99
C PHE A 698 -4.92 -12.24 28.45
N ILE A 699 -3.91 -12.24 29.32
CA ILE A 699 -4.02 -12.30 30.78
C ILE A 699 -3.46 -11.03 31.45
N ALA A 700 -3.79 -10.85 32.71
CA ALA A 700 -3.19 -9.82 33.55
C ALA A 700 -1.98 -10.38 34.33
N ARG A 701 -1.10 -9.50 34.81
CA ARG A 701 -0.03 -9.87 35.75
C ARG A 701 -0.61 -10.26 37.11
N ASP A 702 0.20 -10.93 37.91
CA ASP A 702 -0.20 -11.34 39.27
C ASP A 702 -0.72 -10.17 40.13
N GLY A 703 -1.88 -10.38 40.76
CA GLY A 703 -2.58 -9.37 41.57
C GLY A 703 -3.39 -8.35 40.78
N TYR A 704 -3.49 -8.51 39.45
CA TYR A 704 -4.31 -7.67 38.56
C TYR A 704 -5.33 -8.53 37.83
N LYS A 705 -6.31 -7.87 37.23
CA LYS A 705 -7.30 -8.47 36.31
C LYS A 705 -7.46 -7.61 35.05
N ILE A 706 -8.04 -8.20 34.02
CA ILE A 706 -8.44 -7.48 32.83
C ILE A 706 -9.80 -6.83 33.08
N ILE A 707 -9.93 -5.55 32.72
CA ILE A 707 -11.21 -4.87 32.52
C ILE A 707 -11.35 -4.61 31.03
N ALA A 708 -12.50 -5.01 30.44
CA ALA A 708 -12.92 -4.66 29.10
C ALA A 708 -14.13 -3.72 29.19
N ALA A 709 -14.05 -2.59 28.46
CA ALA A 709 -15.11 -1.58 28.43
C ALA A 709 -15.48 -1.28 26.97
N ASP A 710 -16.68 -1.67 26.55
CA ASP A 710 -17.16 -1.58 25.18
C ASP A 710 -18.35 -0.64 25.05
N TYR A 711 -18.38 0.20 24.02
CA TYR A 711 -19.52 1.05 23.73
C TYR A 711 -20.69 0.24 23.17
N SER A 712 -21.80 0.25 23.88
CA SER A 712 -23.02 -0.43 23.48
C SER A 712 -23.69 0.26 22.29
N GLN A 713 -23.64 -0.35 21.12
CA GLN A 713 -24.33 0.10 19.88
C GLN A 713 -23.99 1.55 19.48
N ILE A 714 -22.73 1.96 19.60
CA ILE A 714 -22.30 3.35 19.41
C ILE A 714 -22.73 3.91 18.04
N GLU A 715 -22.56 3.15 16.96
CA GLU A 715 -22.89 3.65 15.60
C GLU A 715 -24.40 3.89 15.42
N LEU A 716 -25.26 3.09 16.05
CA LEU A 716 -26.72 3.32 16.04
C LEU A 716 -27.10 4.57 16.86
N ARG A 717 -26.42 4.81 17.97
CA ARG A 717 -26.63 6.02 18.79
C ARG A 717 -26.17 7.28 18.07
N ILE A 718 -25.04 7.19 17.36
CA ILE A 718 -24.56 8.26 16.50
C ILE A 718 -25.55 8.50 15.35
N MET A 719 -26.10 7.45 14.73
CA MET A 719 -27.13 7.60 13.70
C MET A 719 -28.38 8.29 14.25
N ALA A 720 -28.84 7.94 15.48
CA ALA A 720 -29.94 8.62 16.11
C ALA A 720 -29.68 10.13 16.28
N HIS A 721 -28.45 10.50 16.65
CA HIS A 721 -28.02 11.90 16.77
C HIS A 721 -27.97 12.60 15.41
N LEU A 722 -27.28 12.02 14.43
CA LEU A 722 -27.07 12.64 13.11
C LEU A 722 -28.37 12.76 12.30
N SER A 723 -29.27 11.78 12.40
CA SER A 723 -30.56 11.77 11.70
C SER A 723 -31.65 12.55 12.43
N ASN A 724 -31.46 12.84 13.72
CA ASN A 724 -32.47 13.37 14.63
C ASN A 724 -33.82 12.61 14.54
N ASP A 725 -33.77 11.30 14.31
CA ASP A 725 -34.95 10.46 14.15
C ASP A 725 -35.64 10.23 15.49
N ALA A 726 -36.89 10.67 15.60
CA ALA A 726 -37.66 10.59 16.84
C ALA A 726 -37.89 9.14 17.32
N GLY A 727 -38.01 8.19 16.38
CA GLY A 727 -38.18 6.76 16.68
C GLY A 727 -36.95 6.15 17.32
N LEU A 728 -35.78 6.43 16.75
CA LEU A 728 -34.49 5.99 17.28
C LEU A 728 -34.18 6.66 18.63
N ILE A 729 -34.36 7.97 18.72
CA ILE A 729 -34.13 8.72 19.96
C ILE A 729 -35.00 8.16 21.10
N ASN A 730 -36.29 7.97 20.85
CA ASN A 730 -37.20 7.42 21.84
C ASN A 730 -36.83 5.99 22.27
N ALA A 731 -36.41 5.14 21.32
CA ALA A 731 -35.99 3.78 21.63
C ALA A 731 -34.76 3.76 22.57
N PHE A 732 -33.74 4.57 22.28
CA PHE A 732 -32.54 4.64 23.12
C PHE A 732 -32.76 5.34 24.46
N THR A 733 -33.57 6.40 24.51
CA THR A 733 -33.89 7.11 25.77
C THR A 733 -34.71 6.23 26.72
N GLN A 734 -35.57 5.37 26.20
CA GLN A 734 -36.34 4.43 26.98
C GLN A 734 -35.63 3.11 27.31
N GLY A 735 -34.37 2.95 26.90
CA GLY A 735 -33.59 1.70 27.11
C GLY A 735 -34.16 0.49 26.39
N LYS A 736 -34.93 0.66 25.32
CA LYS A 736 -35.50 -0.44 24.55
C LYS A 736 -34.42 -1.11 23.67
N ASP A 737 -34.52 -2.44 23.57
CA ASP A 737 -33.70 -3.19 22.58
C ASP A 737 -34.17 -2.84 21.15
N ILE A 738 -33.39 -2.02 20.47
CA ILE A 738 -33.68 -1.52 19.12
C ILE A 738 -33.84 -2.67 18.12
N HIS A 739 -33.05 -3.75 18.25
CA HIS A 739 -33.14 -4.90 17.34
C HIS A 739 -34.41 -5.71 17.59
N ARG A 740 -34.80 -5.84 18.83
CA ARG A 740 -36.06 -6.52 19.20
C ARG A 740 -37.28 -5.69 18.79
N SER A 741 -37.20 -4.36 18.94
CA SER A 741 -38.26 -3.44 18.50
C SER A 741 -38.42 -3.48 16.97
N THR A 742 -37.32 -3.44 16.24
CA THR A 742 -37.33 -3.56 14.77
C THR A 742 -37.87 -4.95 14.34
N ALA A 743 -37.49 -6.04 15.01
CA ALA A 743 -38.02 -7.37 14.71
C ALA A 743 -39.52 -7.44 14.92
N ALA A 744 -40.02 -6.94 16.06
CA ALA A 744 -41.45 -6.92 16.37
C ALA A 744 -42.27 -6.29 15.26
N GLU A 745 -41.79 -5.18 14.73
CA GLU A 745 -42.49 -4.44 13.66
C GLU A 745 -42.35 -5.09 12.27
N ILE A 746 -41.14 -5.53 11.90
CA ILE A 746 -40.93 -6.19 10.61
C ILE A 746 -41.71 -7.50 10.48
N PHE A 747 -41.77 -8.28 11.56
CA PHE A 747 -42.47 -9.56 11.58
C PHE A 747 -43.93 -9.46 12.07
N GLY A 748 -44.38 -8.27 12.48
CA GLY A 748 -45.75 -8.04 12.96
C GLY A 748 -46.07 -8.77 14.27
N LEU A 749 -45.09 -8.89 15.18
CA LEU A 749 -45.19 -9.64 16.42
C LEU A 749 -45.13 -8.72 17.65
N PRO A 750 -45.78 -9.09 18.79
CA PRO A 750 -45.49 -8.44 20.08
C PRO A 750 -44.01 -8.61 20.46
N LEU A 751 -43.45 -7.64 21.17
CA LEU A 751 -42.04 -7.64 21.61
C LEU A 751 -41.63 -8.92 22.32
N GLU A 752 -42.53 -9.46 23.17
CA GLU A 752 -42.28 -10.64 23.99
C GLU A 752 -42.22 -11.94 23.16
N GLN A 753 -42.81 -11.92 21.95
CA GLN A 753 -42.86 -13.11 21.05
C GLN A 753 -41.71 -13.11 20.04
N VAL A 754 -40.88 -12.07 20.03
CA VAL A 754 -39.71 -12.00 19.12
C VAL A 754 -38.68 -13.05 19.54
N THR A 755 -38.38 -13.97 18.62
CA THR A 755 -37.35 -15.00 18.82
C THR A 755 -35.94 -14.44 18.73
N SER A 756 -34.96 -15.18 19.26
CA SER A 756 -33.53 -14.78 19.13
C SER A 756 -33.06 -14.72 17.68
N GLU A 757 -33.63 -15.59 16.81
CA GLU A 757 -33.32 -15.59 15.38
C GLU A 757 -33.88 -14.34 14.69
N GLN A 758 -35.13 -13.99 14.95
CA GLN A 758 -35.76 -12.78 14.43
C GLN A 758 -35.04 -11.51 14.89
N ARG A 759 -34.62 -11.47 16.16
CA ARG A 759 -33.78 -10.37 16.69
C ARG A 759 -32.45 -10.29 15.98
N ARG A 760 -31.79 -11.43 15.68
CA ARG A 760 -30.54 -11.48 14.91
C ARG A 760 -30.72 -10.99 13.47
N ASN A 761 -31.83 -11.40 12.82
CA ASN A 761 -32.18 -10.90 11.48
C ASN A 761 -32.44 -9.38 11.49
N ALA A 762 -33.15 -8.87 12.49
CA ALA A 762 -33.36 -7.43 12.65
C ALA A 762 -32.06 -6.68 12.95
N LYS A 763 -31.11 -7.27 13.68
CA LYS A 763 -29.75 -6.72 13.85
C LYS A 763 -29.06 -6.58 12.50
N ALA A 764 -29.12 -7.60 11.66
CA ALA A 764 -28.55 -7.57 10.31
C ALA A 764 -29.23 -6.52 9.41
N ILE A 765 -30.56 -6.37 9.52
CA ILE A 765 -31.33 -5.33 8.81
C ILE A 765 -30.91 -3.94 9.27
N ASN A 766 -30.92 -3.67 10.59
CA ASN A 766 -30.57 -2.37 11.14
C ASN A 766 -29.17 -1.91 10.67
N PHE A 767 -28.15 -2.73 10.85
CA PHE A 767 -26.81 -2.40 10.42
C PHE A 767 -26.69 -2.33 8.90
N GLY A 768 -27.26 -3.30 8.16
CA GLY A 768 -27.20 -3.30 6.71
C GLY A 768 -27.81 -2.05 6.08
N LEU A 769 -28.99 -1.62 6.54
CA LEU A 769 -29.67 -0.43 6.01
C LEU A 769 -28.98 0.86 6.39
N ILE A 770 -28.51 0.99 7.62
CA ILE A 770 -27.73 2.17 8.06
C ILE A 770 -26.46 2.33 7.25
N TYR A 771 -25.82 1.21 6.85
CA TYR A 771 -24.66 1.24 5.97
C TYR A 771 -25.00 1.35 4.48
N GLY A 772 -26.25 1.63 4.12
CA GLY A 772 -26.68 1.84 2.74
C GLY A 772 -26.71 0.58 1.89
N MET A 773 -26.98 -0.58 2.50
CA MET A 773 -27.15 -1.85 1.80
C MET A 773 -28.36 -1.79 0.87
N SER A 774 -28.22 -2.38 -0.32
CA SER A 774 -29.33 -2.50 -1.28
C SER A 774 -30.24 -3.69 -0.93
N SER A 775 -31.47 -3.70 -1.50
CA SER A 775 -32.39 -4.85 -1.37
C SER A 775 -31.78 -6.17 -1.88
N PHE A 776 -30.88 -6.12 -2.84
CA PHE A 776 -30.13 -7.29 -3.30
C PHE A 776 -29.15 -7.81 -2.23
N GLY A 777 -28.39 -6.91 -1.60
CA GLY A 777 -27.47 -7.28 -0.50
C GLY A 777 -28.23 -7.86 0.71
N LEU A 778 -29.35 -7.22 1.08
CA LEU A 778 -30.19 -7.67 2.19
C LEU A 778 -30.85 -9.03 1.90
N SER A 779 -31.32 -9.26 0.68
CA SER A 779 -31.88 -10.53 0.21
C SER A 779 -30.87 -11.68 0.38
N ARG A 780 -29.62 -11.47 -0.06
CA ARG A 780 -28.54 -12.46 0.10
C ARG A 780 -28.19 -12.72 1.56
N GLN A 781 -28.05 -11.68 2.36
CA GLN A 781 -27.67 -11.80 3.77
C GLN A 781 -28.68 -12.54 4.62
N LEU A 782 -29.98 -12.39 4.34
CA LEU A 782 -31.06 -13.01 5.10
C LEU A 782 -31.59 -14.29 4.45
N GLY A 783 -31.15 -14.65 3.24
CA GLY A 783 -31.67 -15.80 2.51
C GLY A 783 -33.14 -15.67 2.08
N ILE A 784 -33.62 -14.43 1.86
CA ILE A 784 -35.03 -14.13 1.52
C ILE A 784 -35.16 -13.63 0.07
N SER A 785 -36.41 -13.56 -0.43
CA SER A 785 -36.65 -12.98 -1.75
C SER A 785 -36.28 -11.50 -1.79
N ARG A 786 -35.90 -10.99 -2.99
CA ARG A 786 -35.63 -9.57 -3.18
C ARG A 786 -36.85 -8.69 -2.90
N ALA A 787 -38.05 -9.21 -3.16
CA ALA A 787 -39.32 -8.53 -2.85
C ALA A 787 -39.54 -8.37 -1.35
N ASP A 788 -39.25 -9.42 -0.57
CA ASP A 788 -39.33 -9.36 0.89
C ASP A 788 -38.27 -8.45 1.46
N ALA A 789 -37.04 -8.51 0.95
CA ALA A 789 -35.97 -7.58 1.33
C ALA A 789 -36.38 -6.13 1.07
N GLN A 790 -36.97 -5.82 -0.08
CA GLN A 790 -37.47 -4.47 -0.39
C GLN A 790 -38.58 -4.05 0.60
N ARG A 791 -39.53 -4.94 0.88
CA ARG A 791 -40.60 -4.69 1.85
C ARG A 791 -40.05 -4.38 3.24
N TYR A 792 -39.03 -5.12 3.69
CA TYR A 792 -38.39 -4.86 5.00
C TYR A 792 -37.67 -3.51 5.02
N MET A 793 -37.03 -3.12 3.93
CA MET A 793 -36.44 -1.78 3.78
C MET A 793 -37.50 -0.67 3.87
N ASP A 794 -38.62 -0.83 3.16
CA ASP A 794 -39.70 0.15 3.12
C ASP A 794 -40.33 0.32 4.53
N LEU A 795 -40.57 -0.77 5.26
CA LEU A 795 -41.04 -0.77 6.66
C LEU A 795 -40.01 -0.08 7.58
N TYR A 796 -38.74 -0.36 7.41
CA TYR A 796 -37.68 0.26 8.22
C TYR A 796 -37.65 1.79 8.03
N PHE A 797 -37.67 2.27 6.80
CA PHE A 797 -37.64 3.70 6.52
C PHE A 797 -38.96 4.40 6.83
N GLN A 798 -40.08 3.70 6.77
CA GLN A 798 -41.36 4.20 7.27
C GLN A 798 -41.29 4.41 8.80
N ARG A 799 -40.61 3.52 9.53
CA ARG A 799 -40.42 3.62 10.97
C ARG A 799 -39.41 4.68 11.37
N TYR A 800 -38.34 4.80 10.61
CA TYR A 800 -37.23 5.72 10.86
C TYR A 800 -37.03 6.70 9.67
N PRO A 801 -38.01 7.61 9.44
CA PRO A 801 -37.96 8.51 8.29
C PRO A 801 -36.80 9.51 8.37
N GLY A 802 -36.37 9.90 9.57
CA GLY A 802 -35.21 10.77 9.79
C GLY A 802 -33.92 10.16 9.27
N VAL A 803 -33.75 8.82 9.39
CA VAL A 803 -32.60 8.10 8.83
C VAL A 803 -32.58 8.21 7.31
N GLN A 804 -33.72 8.03 6.64
CA GLN A 804 -33.83 8.17 5.19
C GLN A 804 -33.50 9.59 4.72
N THR A 805 -34.01 10.59 5.43
CA THR A 805 -33.72 12.01 5.17
C THR A 805 -32.22 12.29 5.31
N PHE A 806 -31.62 11.88 6.43
CA PHE A 806 -30.16 12.02 6.63
C PHE A 806 -29.36 11.39 5.51
N MET A 807 -29.69 10.17 5.10
CA MET A 807 -29.00 9.46 4.02
C MET A 807 -29.11 10.19 2.66
N HIS A 808 -30.23 10.86 2.41
CA HIS A 808 -30.40 11.70 1.23
C HIS A 808 -29.53 12.95 1.33
N ASP A 809 -29.69 13.70 2.42
CA ASP A 809 -29.05 15.01 2.61
C ASP A 809 -27.52 14.92 2.66
N ILE A 810 -26.96 13.89 3.32
CA ILE A 810 -25.51 13.70 3.39
C ILE A 810 -24.91 13.40 2.02
N ARG A 811 -25.64 12.68 1.14
CA ARG A 811 -25.21 12.44 -0.24
C ARG A 811 -25.22 13.73 -1.06
N GLU A 812 -26.27 14.54 -0.94
CA GLU A 812 -26.33 15.83 -1.64
C GLU A 812 -25.28 16.81 -1.12
N LYS A 813 -25.06 16.85 0.20
CA LYS A 813 -23.97 17.63 0.82
C LYS A 813 -22.62 17.19 0.29
N ALA A 814 -22.37 15.87 0.25
CA ALA A 814 -21.13 15.30 -0.29
C ALA A 814 -20.89 15.65 -1.77
N LYS A 815 -21.95 15.59 -2.60
CA LYS A 815 -21.87 16.00 -4.01
C LYS A 815 -21.52 17.47 -4.20
N ALA A 816 -22.03 18.33 -3.33
CA ALA A 816 -21.82 19.77 -3.40
C ALA A 816 -20.41 20.19 -2.95
N GLN A 817 -19.88 19.60 -1.87
CA GLN A 817 -18.62 20.05 -1.24
C GLN A 817 -17.43 19.07 -1.46
N GLY A 818 -17.68 17.85 -1.94
CA GLY A 818 -16.64 16.85 -2.23
C GLY A 818 -16.16 16.04 -1.02
N TYR A 819 -16.73 16.25 0.17
CA TYR A 819 -16.38 15.54 1.40
C TYR A 819 -17.57 15.42 2.34
N VAL A 820 -17.43 14.58 3.38
CA VAL A 820 -18.32 14.52 4.54
C VAL A 820 -17.54 14.75 5.81
N GLU A 821 -18.23 15.12 6.91
CA GLU A 821 -17.62 15.46 8.20
C GLU A 821 -18.21 14.63 9.33
N THR A 822 -17.37 14.32 10.33
CA THR A 822 -17.82 13.78 11.62
C THR A 822 -18.41 14.89 12.51
N LEU A 823 -18.97 14.50 13.64
CA LEU A 823 -19.44 15.44 14.68
C LEU A 823 -18.33 16.40 15.16
N PHE A 824 -17.07 15.95 15.12
CA PHE A 824 -15.92 16.73 15.58
C PHE A 824 -15.15 17.39 14.43
N GLY A 825 -15.72 17.45 13.23
CA GLY A 825 -15.15 18.18 12.10
C GLY A 825 -14.11 17.41 11.27
N ARG A 826 -13.85 16.13 11.56
CA ARG A 826 -12.98 15.29 10.71
C ARG A 826 -13.58 15.15 9.33
N ARG A 827 -12.78 15.39 8.29
CA ARG A 827 -13.22 15.31 6.90
C ARG A 827 -12.77 14.04 6.22
N LEU A 828 -13.71 13.44 5.47
CA LEU A 828 -13.39 12.40 4.50
C LEU A 828 -13.71 12.90 3.10
N TYR A 829 -12.69 13.06 2.27
CA TYR A 829 -12.86 13.48 0.88
C TYR A 829 -13.34 12.32 0.01
N LEU A 830 -14.26 12.62 -0.92
CA LEU A 830 -14.96 11.65 -1.77
C LEU A 830 -14.79 12.02 -3.25
N PRO A 831 -13.60 11.82 -3.84
CA PRO A 831 -13.34 12.25 -5.22
C PRO A 831 -14.23 11.60 -6.26
N GLU A 832 -14.78 10.41 -5.97
CA GLU A 832 -15.66 9.66 -6.88
C GLU A 832 -17.16 9.97 -6.68
N ILE A 833 -17.54 10.89 -5.79
CA ILE A 833 -18.94 11.18 -5.47
C ILE A 833 -19.73 11.72 -6.68
N ASN A 834 -19.04 12.43 -7.58
CA ASN A 834 -19.58 12.99 -8.81
C ASN A 834 -19.10 12.21 -10.06
N SER A 835 -18.61 10.98 -9.89
CA SER A 835 -18.11 10.14 -10.98
C SER A 835 -19.22 9.84 -12.00
N SER A 836 -18.89 9.92 -13.28
CA SER A 836 -19.79 9.47 -14.36
C SER A 836 -20.05 7.95 -14.32
N ASN A 837 -19.12 7.19 -13.75
CA ASN A 837 -19.29 5.75 -13.54
C ASN A 837 -20.25 5.50 -12.37
N ALA A 838 -21.42 4.93 -12.69
CA ALA A 838 -22.48 4.66 -11.71
C ALA A 838 -22.04 3.73 -10.55
N MET A 839 -21.14 2.76 -10.80
CA MET A 839 -20.67 1.84 -9.78
C MET A 839 -19.76 2.57 -8.77
N ARG A 840 -18.82 3.39 -9.25
CA ARG A 840 -17.94 4.21 -8.40
C ARG A 840 -18.73 5.25 -7.61
N ARG A 841 -19.65 5.96 -8.29
CA ARG A 841 -20.52 6.92 -7.63
C ARG A 841 -21.35 6.29 -6.52
N LYS A 842 -21.99 5.12 -6.76
CA LYS A 842 -22.72 4.39 -5.71
C LYS A 842 -21.83 3.92 -4.57
N GLY A 843 -20.58 3.52 -4.88
CA GLY A 843 -19.57 3.23 -3.86
C GLY A 843 -19.29 4.45 -2.98
N ALA A 844 -19.00 5.60 -3.57
CA ALA A 844 -18.76 6.86 -2.88
C ALA A 844 -19.99 7.34 -2.09
N GLU A 845 -21.21 7.20 -2.64
CA GLU A 845 -22.46 7.52 -1.95
C GLU A 845 -22.67 6.66 -0.68
N ARG A 846 -22.27 5.38 -0.72
CA ARG A 846 -22.30 4.52 0.47
C ARG A 846 -21.25 4.93 1.50
N VAL A 847 -20.05 5.29 1.06
CA VAL A 847 -19.00 5.82 1.95
C VAL A 847 -19.47 7.14 2.58
N ALA A 848 -20.15 8.02 1.82
CA ALA A 848 -20.70 9.28 2.34
C ALA A 848 -21.67 9.11 3.52
N ILE A 849 -22.44 8.02 3.51
CA ILE A 849 -23.37 7.68 4.61
C ILE A 849 -22.60 7.14 5.83
N ASN A 850 -21.63 6.27 5.60
CA ASN A 850 -20.96 5.51 6.67
C ASN A 850 -19.88 6.33 7.39
N ALA A 851 -19.14 7.15 6.66
CA ALA A 851 -17.97 7.84 7.18
C ALA A 851 -18.27 8.79 8.35
N PRO A 852 -19.36 9.57 8.36
CA PRO A 852 -19.72 10.38 9.52
C PRO A 852 -19.97 9.58 10.79
N MET A 853 -20.60 8.42 10.69
CA MET A 853 -20.86 7.54 11.86
C MET A 853 -19.57 6.87 12.35
N GLN A 854 -18.86 6.19 11.46
CA GLN A 854 -17.63 5.47 11.82
C GLN A 854 -16.54 6.41 12.32
N GLY A 855 -16.42 7.58 11.68
CA GLY A 855 -15.46 8.59 12.10
C GLY A 855 -15.83 9.24 13.42
N THR A 856 -17.11 9.51 13.67
CA THR A 856 -17.55 10.02 14.97
C THR A 856 -17.33 9.00 16.09
N ALA A 857 -17.58 7.71 15.84
CA ALA A 857 -17.27 6.64 16.80
C ALA A 857 -15.76 6.59 17.11
N ALA A 858 -14.92 6.69 16.08
CA ALA A 858 -13.46 6.75 16.24
C ALA A 858 -13.01 7.99 17.05
N ASP A 859 -13.61 9.14 16.80
CA ASP A 859 -13.30 10.38 17.55
C ASP A 859 -13.74 10.27 19.01
N ILE A 860 -14.90 9.66 19.28
CA ILE A 860 -15.41 9.43 20.65
C ILE A 860 -14.45 8.55 21.46
N ILE A 861 -14.02 7.40 20.89
CA ILE A 861 -13.13 6.49 21.61
C ILE A 861 -11.74 7.12 21.83
N LYS A 862 -11.24 7.89 20.87
CA LYS A 862 -9.98 8.64 21.01
C LYS A 862 -10.07 9.68 22.15
N ARG A 863 -11.19 10.40 22.25
CA ARG A 863 -11.45 11.36 23.33
C ARG A 863 -11.53 10.66 24.71
N ALA A 864 -12.18 9.49 24.75
CA ALA A 864 -12.22 8.66 25.97
C ALA A 864 -10.81 8.21 26.38
N MET A 865 -10.00 7.74 25.42
CA MET A 865 -8.60 7.33 25.66
C MET A 865 -7.76 8.48 26.23
N ILE A 866 -7.86 9.66 25.62
CA ILE A 866 -7.12 10.86 26.08
C ILE A 866 -7.55 11.22 27.52
N LYS A 867 -8.85 11.26 27.79
CA LYS A 867 -9.37 11.62 29.11
C LYS A 867 -9.00 10.59 30.17
N LEU A 868 -9.11 9.31 29.87
CA LEU A 868 -8.74 8.23 30.80
C LEU A 868 -7.22 8.24 31.06
N ASP A 869 -6.40 8.40 30.04
CA ASP A 869 -4.96 8.53 30.21
C ASP A 869 -4.57 9.74 31.10
N GLU A 870 -5.21 10.91 30.88
CA GLU A 870 -4.97 12.10 31.68
C GLU A 870 -5.13 11.86 33.19
N ILE A 871 -6.14 11.08 33.58
CA ILE A 871 -6.47 10.83 34.98
C ILE A 871 -5.82 9.58 35.57
N THR A 872 -5.31 8.65 34.73
CA THR A 872 -4.78 7.36 35.20
C THR A 872 -3.30 7.12 34.92
N ARG A 873 -2.66 7.90 34.05
CA ARG A 873 -1.27 7.65 33.59
C ARG A 873 -0.22 7.58 34.70
N ASP A 874 -0.45 8.25 35.83
CA ASP A 874 0.46 8.29 36.99
C ASP A 874 0.02 7.32 38.11
N ASP A 875 -1.09 6.60 37.94
CA ASP A 875 -1.58 5.61 38.90
C ASP A 875 -1.05 4.21 38.53
N PRO A 876 -0.24 3.59 39.42
CA PRO A 876 0.36 2.28 39.11
C PRO A 876 -0.64 1.12 39.14
N ASP A 877 -1.86 1.35 39.62
CA ASP A 877 -2.88 0.31 39.81
C ASP A 877 -3.76 0.09 38.57
N ILE A 878 -3.61 0.93 37.53
CA ILE A 878 -4.33 0.81 36.27
C ILE A 878 -3.44 1.12 35.07
N HIS A 879 -3.55 0.29 34.02
CA HIS A 879 -2.85 0.53 32.75
C HIS A 879 -3.81 0.26 31.59
N MET A 880 -3.96 1.20 30.68
CA MET A 880 -4.62 0.96 29.39
C MET A 880 -3.67 0.15 28.49
N ILE A 881 -4.07 -1.05 28.09
CA ILE A 881 -3.19 -2.00 27.37
C ILE A 881 -3.59 -2.24 25.91
N MET A 882 -4.88 -2.12 25.57
CA MET A 882 -5.35 -2.32 24.20
C MET A 882 -6.53 -1.41 23.86
N GLN A 883 -6.66 -1.09 22.57
CA GLN A 883 -7.87 -0.56 21.94
C GLN A 883 -8.26 -1.48 20.79
N VAL A 884 -9.50 -1.99 20.81
CA VAL A 884 -10.00 -2.95 19.81
C VAL A 884 -11.40 -2.52 19.37
N HIS A 885 -11.57 -2.04 18.12
CA HIS A 885 -12.83 -1.51 17.61
C HIS A 885 -13.42 -0.39 18.50
N ASP A 886 -14.51 -0.66 19.21
CA ASP A 886 -15.20 0.29 20.10
C ASP A 886 -14.92 0.00 21.59
N GLU A 887 -13.91 -0.85 21.88
CA GLU A 887 -13.53 -1.38 23.19
C GLU A 887 -12.19 -0.84 23.66
N LEU A 888 -12.08 -0.53 24.95
CA LEU A 888 -10.82 -0.27 25.66
C LEU A 888 -10.56 -1.39 26.69
N VAL A 889 -9.33 -1.87 26.72
CA VAL A 889 -8.92 -2.95 27.63
C VAL A 889 -7.85 -2.43 28.57
N PHE A 890 -8.04 -2.74 29.85
CA PHE A 890 -7.16 -2.28 30.94
C PHE A 890 -6.68 -3.48 31.77
N GLU A 891 -5.50 -3.33 32.32
CA GLU A 891 -4.96 -4.19 33.38
C GLU A 891 -5.05 -3.40 34.69
N VAL A 892 -5.84 -3.92 35.66
CA VAL A 892 -6.23 -3.20 36.87
C VAL A 892 -5.97 -4.07 38.11
N ARG A 893 -5.43 -3.46 39.18
CA ARG A 893 -5.23 -4.14 40.47
C ARG A 893 -6.55 -4.74 40.99
N SER A 894 -6.53 -6.02 41.33
CA SER A 894 -7.73 -6.81 41.68
C SER A 894 -8.60 -6.16 42.79
N GLU A 895 -7.98 -5.53 43.76
CA GLU A 895 -8.68 -4.86 44.88
C GLU A 895 -9.39 -3.57 44.48
N LYS A 896 -9.06 -3.00 43.31
CA LYS A 896 -9.57 -1.71 42.82
C LYS A 896 -10.52 -1.86 41.63
N ILE A 897 -10.91 -3.07 41.25
CA ILE A 897 -11.76 -3.34 40.08
C ILE A 897 -13.05 -2.52 40.10
N ALA A 898 -13.79 -2.54 41.21
CA ALA A 898 -15.06 -1.81 41.30
C ALA A 898 -14.90 -0.31 41.12
N PHE A 899 -13.83 0.28 41.69
CA PHE A 899 -13.54 1.69 41.57
C PHE A 899 -13.20 2.09 40.14
N PHE A 900 -12.28 1.37 39.49
CA PHE A 900 -11.85 1.71 38.13
C PHE A 900 -12.92 1.34 37.09
N SER A 901 -13.72 0.30 37.28
CA SER A 901 -14.86 0.00 36.40
C SER A 901 -15.85 1.18 36.33
N GLU A 902 -16.19 1.77 37.47
CA GLU A 902 -17.08 2.92 37.52
C GLU A 902 -16.41 4.19 36.91
N LEU A 903 -15.14 4.43 37.22
CA LEU A 903 -14.38 5.53 36.67
C LEU A 903 -14.28 5.45 35.14
N ILE A 904 -13.93 4.29 34.59
CA ILE A 904 -13.83 4.04 33.15
C ILE A 904 -15.19 4.28 32.48
N LYS A 905 -16.23 3.66 33.02
CA LYS A 905 -17.60 3.81 32.52
C LYS A 905 -18.02 5.27 32.45
N GLN A 906 -17.87 5.99 33.55
CA GLN A 906 -18.26 7.40 33.63
C GLN A 906 -17.55 8.27 32.58
N HIS A 907 -16.24 8.09 32.39
CA HIS A 907 -15.48 8.93 31.47
C HIS A 907 -15.67 8.51 30.01
N MET A 908 -15.90 7.25 29.71
CA MET A 908 -16.27 6.82 28.37
C MET A 908 -17.68 7.32 27.99
N GLU A 909 -18.66 7.18 28.88
CA GLU A 909 -20.03 7.70 28.64
C GLU A 909 -20.08 9.23 28.48
N ALA A 910 -19.18 9.96 29.13
CA ALA A 910 -19.05 11.40 29.04
C ALA A 910 -18.16 11.90 27.87
N ALA A 911 -17.62 11.02 27.02
CA ALA A 911 -16.68 11.40 25.96
C ALA A 911 -17.30 12.28 24.86
N ALA A 912 -18.63 12.24 24.69
CA ALA A 912 -19.38 13.10 23.77
C ALA A 912 -20.81 13.35 24.26
N GLU A 913 -21.35 14.53 23.94
CA GLU A 913 -22.75 14.85 24.15
C GLU A 913 -23.57 14.52 22.90
N LEU A 914 -24.38 13.47 22.96
CA LEU A 914 -25.34 13.10 21.93
C LEU A 914 -26.76 13.36 22.40
N VAL A 915 -27.75 13.42 21.49
CA VAL A 915 -29.18 13.52 21.83
C VAL A 915 -29.72 12.25 22.53
N VAL A 916 -28.91 11.17 22.52
CA VAL A 916 -29.17 9.93 23.26
C VAL A 916 -27.96 9.62 24.14
N PRO A 917 -28.11 8.95 25.29
CA PRO A 917 -26.98 8.63 26.16
C PRO A 917 -26.03 7.67 25.49
N LEU A 918 -24.71 7.87 25.66
CA LEU A 918 -23.73 6.83 25.43
C LEU A 918 -23.84 5.82 26.60
N ILE A 919 -23.74 4.55 26.29
CA ILE A 919 -23.75 3.47 27.29
C ILE A 919 -22.52 2.60 27.06
N VAL A 920 -21.85 2.27 28.15
CA VAL A 920 -20.64 1.44 28.16
C VAL A 920 -20.89 0.20 29.01
N ASP A 921 -20.70 -0.96 28.39
CA ASP A 921 -20.71 -2.24 29.07
C ASP A 921 -19.29 -2.51 29.61
N VAL A 922 -19.15 -2.78 30.90
CA VAL A 922 -17.86 -2.99 31.56
C VAL A 922 -17.86 -4.36 32.21
N GLY A 923 -16.94 -5.22 31.83
CA GLY A 923 -16.70 -6.51 32.43
C GLY A 923 -15.28 -6.63 33.01
N ALA A 924 -15.07 -7.59 33.90
CA ALA A 924 -13.77 -7.87 34.49
C ALA A 924 -13.55 -9.38 34.63
N GLY A 925 -12.37 -9.87 34.31
CA GLY A 925 -12.01 -11.28 34.33
C GLY A 925 -10.52 -11.53 34.54
N GLU A 926 -10.13 -12.79 34.63
CA GLU A 926 -8.72 -13.18 34.69
C GLU A 926 -8.04 -13.02 33.32
N ASN A 927 -8.82 -13.03 32.26
CA ASN A 927 -8.39 -12.88 30.89
C ASN A 927 -9.39 -12.04 30.08
N TRP A 928 -9.03 -11.71 28.84
CA TRP A 928 -9.83 -10.85 27.99
C TRP A 928 -11.20 -11.45 27.59
N ASP A 929 -11.28 -12.78 27.37
CA ASP A 929 -12.56 -13.44 27.02
C ASP A 929 -13.56 -13.40 28.19
N GLU A 930 -13.08 -13.57 29.42
CA GLU A 930 -13.92 -13.49 30.63
C GLU A 930 -14.37 -12.05 30.95
N ALA A 931 -13.56 -11.06 30.57
CA ALA A 931 -13.87 -9.65 30.77
C ALA A 931 -14.87 -9.08 29.74
N HIS A 932 -15.13 -9.81 28.64
CA HIS A 932 -16.00 -9.36 27.51
C HIS A 932 -17.38 -10.05 27.59
#